data_5120d8df77f903628d8130eac3f6a896
#
_entry.id   5120d8df77f903628d8130eac3f6a896
#
_cell.length_a   1.000
_cell.length_b   1.000
_cell.length_c   1.000
_cell.angle_alpha   90.00
_cell.angle_beta   90.00
_cell.angle_gamma   90.00
#
_symmetry.space_group_name_H-M   'P 1'
#
loop_
_entity.id
_entity.type
_entity.pdbx_description
1 polymer ?
#
loop_
_entity_poly.entity_id
_entity_poly.type
_entity_poly.pdbx_seq_one_letter_code
_entity_poly.pdbx_strand_id
1 'polypeptide(L)'
;MLHLTGGGWLSGELKLLFIFFGLIFSFNFIAANNVSALFVPTLSASVDQANLQVNGNQVINSTNKTTEIPLNLTVNTNNKTGYTASLNSETDETALVNNDSSNGAKINSISSAGLLGDFSNNTWGFKFGNNLSYLPIPALSIPSQIIQTTTKTSGNESSRLTLGLKLSDNLESGNYTNKIILSFVSNPYQMQAIMTEGPDFNAKLKSLETSTNKIERFKKNTIAPSASMNVVNIDDEESDYEIKLWLDPTDKTAYYYAEPEKVYLNVDSSLMFYPGDDGQKIKNILEIDPSNFDTSNVTNMHAMFYGMSNLTNLNLSNFDTSKVTDMAGMFANMPNLVTLNLSSFDTSKVIVMNSMFYNMSRLTALDLSNFNTPQVTDMNHMFYNTSNLTALNLSSFDTSKVKNMTHMFHEMSKLTTLNLSNFDTSQVTDMSYMFDDMFNLTTLNLSSFNTSNVTNMYAMFQGVRSLTILDLSNFDTSKVAYMGYMFYDMRNITTLNLSSFDTSQVTDMGGMFAYMPKLNTLNLSNFNTSRVTNMYSMFSGMSNLAALNLSNFDTSKVTNMGGMFYNMSNLTTLDISNFNTSQVTDMNTMFFLRDEDKLMDKLEKIYVNNDFDTAKSTNFSEMFRNRKTLRGGNGSFLANPSTADKTWLRVDRPGVHGYFIRKP
;
A
#
# COMPACT_ATOMS: atom_id res chain seq x y z
N MET A 1 -49.92 4.60 32.71
CA MET A 1 -51.27 3.96 32.65
C MET A 1 -52.21 4.99 32.04
N LEU A 2 -52.93 4.68 30.99
CA LEU A 2 -53.96 5.58 30.43
C LEU A 2 -55.28 5.25 31.12
N HIS A 3 -55.84 6.17 31.90
CA HIS A 3 -57.17 6.06 32.49
C HIS A 3 -58.15 6.95 31.69
N LEU A 4 -59.24 6.37 31.21
CA LEU A 4 -60.36 7.07 30.60
C LEU A 4 -61.59 6.91 31.47
N THR A 5 -62.10 7.99 32.06
CA THR A 5 -63.33 7.98 32.89
C THR A 5 -64.53 8.47 32.09
N GLY A 6 -65.65 7.76 32.13
CA GLY A 6 -66.91 8.11 31.49
C GLY A 6 -67.94 8.60 32.50
N GLY A 7 -68.86 9.50 32.04
CA GLY A 7 -69.89 10.11 32.91
C GLY A 7 -69.59 11.57 33.25
N GLY A 8 -69.28 12.36 32.25
CA GLY A 8 -68.89 13.77 32.41
C GLY A 8 -67.40 14.02 32.27
N TRP A 9 -66.59 13.07 32.60
CA TRP A 9 -65.13 13.17 32.49
C TRP A 9 -64.54 11.82 32.07
N LEU A 10 -63.93 11.74 30.87
CA LEU A 10 -63.05 10.66 30.47
C LEU A 10 -61.63 11.08 30.84
N SER A 11 -61.02 10.49 31.87
CA SER A 11 -59.59 10.64 32.15
C SER A 11 -58.89 9.33 31.93
N GLY A 12 -57.81 9.33 31.22
CA GLY A 12 -56.97 8.16 31.02
C GLY A 12 -55.58 8.41 31.62
N GLU A 13 -55.10 7.53 32.42
CA GLU A 13 -53.72 7.53 32.91
C GLU A 13 -52.88 6.52 32.12
N LEU A 14 -51.80 6.97 31.49
CA LEU A 14 -50.77 6.13 30.94
C LEU A 14 -49.61 6.05 31.94
N LYS A 15 -49.38 4.90 32.54
CA LYS A 15 -48.17 4.67 33.36
C LYS A 15 -47.09 4.03 32.50
N LEU A 16 -45.95 4.73 32.39
CA LEU A 16 -44.77 4.22 31.75
C LEU A 16 -43.85 3.56 32.81
N LEU A 17 -43.50 2.30 32.57
CA LEU A 17 -42.52 1.60 33.38
C LEU A 17 -41.21 1.58 32.63
N PHE A 18 -40.17 2.11 33.25
CA PHE A 18 -38.80 1.96 32.78
C PHE A 18 -38.21 0.66 33.31
N ILE A 19 -37.80 -0.22 32.41
CA ILE A 19 -36.98 -1.37 32.76
C ILE A 19 -35.57 -1.12 32.25
N PHE A 20 -34.67 -0.83 33.15
CA PHE A 20 -33.25 -0.82 32.86
C PHE A 20 -32.70 -2.23 32.96
N PHE A 21 -32.37 -2.87 31.85
CA PHE A 21 -31.44 -3.98 31.82
C PHE A 21 -30.03 -3.42 31.69
N GLY A 22 -29.47 -2.91 32.77
CA GLY A 22 -28.05 -2.79 32.92
C GLY A 22 -27.49 -4.20 33.10
N LEU A 23 -26.68 -4.68 32.17
CA LEU A 23 -25.81 -5.82 32.41
C LEU A 23 -24.84 -5.40 33.55
N ILE A 24 -25.22 -5.64 34.79
CA ILE A 24 -24.28 -5.59 35.92
C ILE A 24 -23.45 -6.86 35.77
N PHE A 25 -22.31 -6.77 35.09
CA PHE A 25 -21.23 -7.71 35.32
C PHE A 25 -20.71 -7.47 36.74
N SER A 26 -21.12 -8.31 37.70
CA SER A 26 -20.44 -8.40 38.96
C SER A 26 -19.07 -9.02 38.74
N PHE A 27 -18.06 -8.18 38.49
CA PHE A 27 -16.67 -8.59 38.63
C PHE A 27 -16.38 -8.81 40.11
N ASN A 28 -16.05 -10.03 40.50
CA ASN A 28 -15.38 -10.29 41.76
C ASN A 28 -14.00 -9.63 41.70
N PHE A 29 -13.87 -8.46 42.30
CA PHE A 29 -12.59 -7.79 42.49
C PHE A 29 -11.72 -8.64 43.44
N ILE A 30 -10.76 -9.36 42.86
CA ILE A 30 -9.53 -9.69 43.57
C ILE A 30 -8.70 -8.42 43.55
N ALA A 31 -8.44 -7.84 44.71
CA ALA A 31 -7.66 -6.63 44.86
C ALA A 31 -6.23 -6.82 44.30
N ALA A 32 -6.00 -6.42 43.08
CA ALA A 32 -4.68 -6.17 42.52
C ALA A 32 -4.63 -4.70 42.11
N ASN A 33 -3.59 -4.03 42.49
CA ASN A 33 -3.28 -2.61 42.37
C ASN A 33 -3.97 -1.87 41.22
N ASN A 34 -4.72 -0.84 41.58
CA ASN A 34 -5.56 0.04 40.77
C ASN A 34 -4.97 0.44 39.38
N VAL A 35 -5.37 -0.23 38.34
CA VAL A 35 -5.54 0.37 37.04
C VAL A 35 -7.03 0.29 36.71
N SER A 36 -7.74 1.40 36.84
CA SER A 36 -9.14 1.50 36.43
C SER A 36 -9.20 1.65 34.92
N ALA A 37 -10.16 0.96 34.29
CA ALA A 37 -10.48 1.28 32.88
C ALA A 37 -10.76 2.78 32.76
N LEU A 38 -10.20 3.43 31.74
CA LEU A 38 -10.44 4.85 31.44
C LEU A 38 -11.90 5.09 31.03
N PHE A 39 -12.57 4.05 30.58
CA PHE A 39 -13.90 4.08 30.02
C PHE A 39 -14.86 3.14 30.74
N VAL A 40 -16.02 3.66 31.15
CA VAL A 40 -17.14 2.88 31.69
C VAL A 40 -18.39 3.22 30.88
N PRO A 41 -19.00 2.26 30.17
CA PRO A 41 -20.23 2.49 29.42
C PRO A 41 -21.38 2.90 30.37
N THR A 42 -22.08 3.97 30.03
CA THR A 42 -23.26 4.47 30.73
C THR A 42 -24.43 4.63 29.78
N LEU A 43 -25.63 4.38 30.28
CA LEU A 43 -26.87 4.63 29.56
C LEU A 43 -27.90 5.22 30.56
N SER A 44 -28.45 6.38 30.23
CA SER A 44 -29.57 6.97 30.94
C SER A 44 -30.68 7.29 29.96
N ALA A 45 -31.93 7.06 30.36
CA ALA A 45 -33.09 7.39 29.57
C ALA A 45 -34.19 7.94 30.47
N SER A 46 -34.97 8.88 29.96
CA SER A 46 -36.11 9.47 30.66
C SER A 46 -37.22 9.84 29.69
N VAL A 47 -38.45 9.99 30.20
CA VAL A 47 -39.55 10.59 29.51
C VAL A 47 -40.01 11.82 30.27
N ASP A 48 -40.58 12.79 29.55
CA ASP A 48 -41.10 14.03 30.13
C ASP A 48 -42.38 13.78 30.94
N GLN A 49 -43.17 12.77 30.59
CA GLN A 49 -44.42 12.41 31.29
C GLN A 49 -44.57 10.89 31.40
N ALA A 50 -44.65 10.39 32.64
CA ALA A 50 -44.85 8.97 32.91
C ALA A 50 -46.35 8.58 33.02
N ASN A 51 -47.24 9.52 33.36
CA ASN A 51 -48.67 9.31 33.46
C ASN A 51 -49.37 10.25 32.50
N LEU A 52 -50.14 9.68 31.58
CA LEU A 52 -50.89 10.42 30.58
C LEU A 52 -52.38 10.28 30.87
N GLN A 53 -53.08 11.40 30.79
CA GLN A 53 -54.54 11.45 30.95
C GLN A 53 -55.18 12.15 29.78
N VAL A 54 -56.23 11.55 29.24
CA VAL A 54 -57.00 12.11 28.10
C VAL A 54 -58.44 12.22 28.51
N ASN A 55 -59.01 13.42 28.35
CA ASN A 55 -60.46 13.61 28.51
C ASN A 55 -61.19 13.13 27.27
N GLY A 56 -61.78 11.95 27.33
CA GLY A 56 -62.46 11.32 26.19
C GLY A 56 -63.66 12.13 25.67
N ASN A 57 -64.41 12.85 26.53
CA ASN A 57 -65.50 13.72 26.09
C ASN A 57 -64.99 14.88 25.18
N GLN A 58 -63.82 15.43 25.51
CA GLN A 58 -63.20 16.45 24.64
C GLN A 58 -62.81 15.88 23.27
N VAL A 59 -62.32 14.65 23.23
CA VAL A 59 -61.95 13.97 21.99
C VAL A 59 -63.20 13.67 21.14
N ILE A 60 -64.23 13.09 21.74
CA ILE A 60 -65.50 12.73 21.10
C ILE A 60 -66.18 13.97 20.53
N ASN A 61 -66.16 15.10 21.26
CA ASN A 61 -66.75 16.36 20.82
C ASN A 61 -65.87 17.18 19.86
N SER A 62 -64.67 16.72 19.56
CA SER A 62 -63.79 17.36 18.55
C SER A 62 -64.26 17.06 17.12
N THR A 63 -63.92 17.92 16.17
CA THR A 63 -64.35 17.82 14.76
C THR A 63 -64.00 16.46 14.14
N ASN A 64 -62.83 15.94 14.43
CA ASN A 64 -62.31 14.69 13.85
C ASN A 64 -62.40 13.48 14.80
N LYS A 65 -62.86 13.70 16.02
CA LYS A 65 -62.91 12.70 17.10
C LYS A 65 -61.55 12.01 17.36
N THR A 66 -60.45 12.73 17.13
CA THR A 66 -59.06 12.25 17.28
C THR A 66 -58.27 13.13 18.24
N THR A 67 -57.24 12.55 18.84
CA THR A 67 -56.26 13.30 19.62
C THR A 67 -54.87 12.68 19.48
N GLU A 68 -53.87 13.52 19.65
CA GLU A 68 -52.44 13.12 19.71
C GLU A 68 -51.89 13.43 21.10
N ILE A 69 -51.13 12.52 21.64
CA ILE A 69 -50.45 12.66 22.92
C ILE A 69 -48.94 12.52 22.69
N PRO A 70 -48.23 13.63 22.57
CA PRO A 70 -46.79 13.62 22.39
C PRO A 70 -46.07 13.32 23.70
N LEU A 71 -44.96 12.60 23.60
CA LEU A 71 -44.02 12.29 24.67
C LEU A 71 -42.60 12.53 24.15
N ASN A 72 -41.76 13.16 24.93
CA ASN A 72 -40.34 13.29 24.61
C ASN A 72 -39.53 12.26 25.39
N LEU A 73 -38.80 11.44 24.64
CA LEU A 73 -37.82 10.50 25.16
C LEU A 73 -36.47 11.18 25.12
N THR A 74 -35.75 11.22 26.24
CA THR A 74 -34.38 11.76 26.29
C THR A 74 -33.44 10.64 26.67
N VAL A 75 -32.40 10.43 25.87
CA VAL A 75 -31.38 9.39 26.06
C VAL A 75 -30.01 10.02 26.05
N ASN A 76 -29.15 9.54 26.93
CA ASN A 76 -27.72 9.88 26.95
C ASN A 76 -26.91 8.61 27.19
N THR A 77 -25.96 8.35 26.30
CA THR A 77 -25.03 7.23 26.44
C THR A 77 -23.64 7.62 25.93
N ASN A 78 -22.61 7.22 26.67
CA ASN A 78 -21.25 7.27 26.21
C ASN A 78 -20.81 5.95 25.53
N ASN A 79 -21.71 4.94 25.47
CA ASN A 79 -21.40 3.67 24.80
C ASN A 79 -21.10 3.89 23.32
N LYS A 80 -19.87 3.55 22.90
CA LYS A 80 -19.35 3.77 21.55
C LYS A 80 -20.14 3.03 20.46
N THR A 81 -20.82 1.94 20.82
CA THR A 81 -21.69 1.18 19.90
C THR A 81 -23.16 1.58 19.99
N GLY A 82 -23.48 2.57 20.85
CA GLY A 82 -24.84 3.11 20.98
C GLY A 82 -25.78 2.22 21.79
N TYR A 83 -27.09 2.32 21.48
CA TYR A 83 -28.16 1.64 22.20
C TYR A 83 -29.31 1.25 21.28
N THR A 84 -30.14 0.34 21.79
CA THR A 84 -31.43 -0.04 21.17
C THR A 84 -32.55 0.27 22.12
N ALA A 85 -33.65 0.87 21.61
CA ALA A 85 -34.87 1.07 22.37
C ALA A 85 -36.04 0.34 21.73
N SER A 86 -36.88 -0.28 22.55
CA SER A 86 -38.10 -0.95 22.12
C SER A 86 -39.31 -0.50 22.93
N LEU A 87 -40.49 -0.69 22.35
CA LEU A 87 -41.77 -0.38 22.92
C LEU A 87 -42.69 -1.61 22.87
N ASN A 88 -43.41 -1.87 23.95
CA ASN A 88 -44.46 -2.90 24.03
C ASN A 88 -45.45 -2.56 25.12
N SER A 89 -46.64 -3.18 25.09
CA SER A 89 -47.58 -3.21 26.23
C SER A 89 -47.06 -4.11 27.34
N GLU A 90 -47.48 -3.87 28.59
CA GLU A 90 -47.03 -4.67 29.77
C GLU A 90 -47.40 -6.17 29.64
N THR A 91 -48.44 -6.47 28.89
CA THR A 91 -48.92 -7.83 28.62
C THR A 91 -49.16 -7.98 27.12
N ASP A 92 -49.67 -9.14 26.69
CA ASP A 92 -50.08 -9.31 25.28
C ASP A 92 -51.41 -8.59 24.94
N GLU A 93 -52.10 -8.01 25.92
CA GLU A 93 -53.24 -7.14 25.70
C GLU A 93 -52.77 -5.76 25.25
N THR A 94 -53.06 -5.44 23.99
CA THR A 94 -52.67 -4.18 23.36
C THR A 94 -53.75 -3.10 23.36
N ALA A 95 -54.98 -3.45 23.77
CA ALA A 95 -56.09 -2.49 23.88
C ALA A 95 -56.03 -1.71 25.19
N LEU A 96 -56.59 -0.53 25.20
CA LEU A 96 -57.01 0.13 26.45
C LEU A 96 -58.27 -0.56 26.93
N VAL A 97 -58.23 -1.15 28.11
CA VAL A 97 -59.35 -1.92 28.70
C VAL A 97 -60.11 -1.08 29.68
N ASN A 98 -61.48 -1.08 29.59
CA ASN A 98 -62.33 -0.41 30.54
C ASN A 98 -62.34 -1.16 31.88
N ASN A 99 -61.81 -0.53 32.91
CA ASN A 99 -61.74 -1.12 34.27
C ASN A 99 -63.03 -1.01 35.07
N ASP A 100 -63.96 -0.18 34.63
CA ASP A 100 -65.21 0.09 35.31
C ASP A 100 -66.40 -0.74 34.73
N SER A 101 -66.15 -1.42 33.58
CA SER A 101 -67.19 -2.19 32.89
C SER A 101 -67.05 -3.69 33.14
N SER A 102 -68.16 -4.33 33.50
CA SER A 102 -68.24 -5.80 33.61
C SER A 102 -68.10 -6.54 32.27
N ASN A 103 -68.32 -5.81 31.16
CA ASN A 103 -68.29 -6.36 29.81
C ASN A 103 -66.91 -6.22 29.16
N GLY A 104 -65.91 -5.61 29.82
CA GLY A 104 -64.57 -5.46 29.33
C GLY A 104 -64.44 -4.67 28.00
N ALA A 105 -65.20 -3.56 27.84
CA ALA A 105 -65.12 -2.71 26.68
C ALA A 105 -63.66 -2.25 26.40
N LYS A 106 -63.28 -2.13 25.12
CA LYS A 106 -61.91 -1.88 24.72
C LYS A 106 -61.79 -0.77 23.68
N ILE A 107 -60.68 -0.03 23.77
CA ILE A 107 -60.19 0.78 22.63
C ILE A 107 -59.02 -0.03 22.06
N ASN A 108 -59.22 -0.66 20.91
CA ASN A 108 -58.31 -1.63 20.34
C ASN A 108 -57.05 -0.95 19.75
N SER A 109 -55.94 -1.65 19.71
CA SER A 109 -54.83 -1.23 18.86
C SER A 109 -55.26 -1.23 17.39
N ILE A 110 -54.78 -0.30 16.57
CA ILE A 110 -54.93 -0.38 15.10
C ILE A 110 -54.35 -1.69 14.59
N SER A 111 -54.92 -2.25 13.53
CA SER A 111 -54.48 -3.53 12.96
C SER A 111 -53.34 -3.41 11.93
N SER A 112 -53.15 -2.22 11.37
CA SER A 112 -52.15 -1.92 10.36
C SER A 112 -51.73 -0.46 10.44
N ALA A 113 -50.54 -0.15 9.87
CA ALA A 113 -50.05 1.22 9.80
C ALA A 113 -51.00 2.14 9.03
N GLY A 114 -51.20 3.37 9.53
CA GLY A 114 -52.09 4.34 8.89
C GLY A 114 -52.00 5.76 9.44
N LEU A 115 -52.67 6.72 8.80
CA LEU A 115 -52.78 8.08 9.29
C LEU A 115 -53.85 8.15 10.37
N LEU A 116 -53.73 9.09 11.33
CA LEU A 116 -54.67 9.23 12.45
C LEU A 116 -56.12 9.44 11.97
N GLY A 117 -56.33 10.16 10.89
CA GLY A 117 -57.66 10.38 10.28
C GLY A 117 -58.34 9.10 9.78
N ASP A 118 -57.53 8.11 9.37
CA ASP A 118 -57.99 6.85 8.77
C ASP A 118 -58.23 5.75 9.82
N PHE A 119 -57.97 6.03 11.10
CA PHE A 119 -58.21 5.06 12.17
C PHE A 119 -59.70 4.64 12.19
N SER A 120 -59.92 3.38 12.46
CA SER A 120 -61.24 2.90 12.85
C SER A 120 -61.69 3.55 14.16
N ASN A 121 -62.98 3.64 14.40
CA ASN A 121 -63.51 4.17 15.65
C ASN A 121 -63.06 3.30 16.83
N ASN A 122 -62.74 3.95 17.96
CA ASN A 122 -62.29 3.32 19.18
C ASN A 122 -61.02 2.51 19.00
N THR A 123 -60.03 3.14 18.31
CA THR A 123 -58.69 2.56 18.14
C THR A 123 -57.60 3.56 18.50
N TRP A 124 -56.42 3.01 18.85
CA TRP A 124 -55.24 3.76 19.17
C TRP A 124 -53.98 3.12 18.58
N GLY A 125 -52.91 3.91 18.45
CA GLY A 125 -51.62 3.48 17.94
C GLY A 125 -50.51 4.45 18.32
N PHE A 126 -49.26 4.14 17.90
CA PHE A 126 -48.13 5.03 18.16
C PHE A 126 -47.39 5.38 16.87
N LYS A 127 -46.70 6.49 16.87
CA LYS A 127 -45.69 6.85 15.86
C LYS A 127 -44.43 7.37 16.55
N PHE A 128 -43.28 7.21 15.89
CA PHE A 128 -42.01 7.62 16.44
C PHE A 128 -41.29 8.58 15.48
N GLY A 129 -40.63 9.60 16.05
CA GLY A 129 -39.90 10.62 15.31
C GLY A 129 -40.81 11.40 14.35
N ASN A 130 -40.34 11.59 13.12
CA ASN A 130 -41.02 12.32 12.08
C ASN A 130 -41.94 11.43 11.20
N ASN A 131 -42.22 10.19 11.63
CA ASN A 131 -43.14 9.34 10.89
C ASN A 131 -44.54 9.94 10.83
N LEU A 132 -45.16 9.91 9.65
CA LEU A 132 -46.51 10.37 9.44
C LEU A 132 -47.53 9.30 9.84
N SER A 133 -47.21 8.03 9.61
CA SER A 133 -48.07 6.88 9.88
C SER A 133 -47.91 6.39 11.31
N TYR A 134 -49.02 6.05 11.95
CA TYR A 134 -49.04 5.33 13.22
C TYR A 134 -48.91 3.83 13.00
N LEU A 135 -48.35 3.16 13.96
CA LEU A 135 -48.17 1.70 14.03
C LEU A 135 -49.07 1.11 15.12
N PRO A 136 -49.45 -0.16 14.98
CA PRO A 136 -50.15 -0.88 16.06
C PRO A 136 -49.32 -0.89 17.35
N ILE A 137 -50.00 -0.85 18.50
CA ILE A 137 -49.33 -1.05 19.79
C ILE A 137 -48.84 -2.48 19.86
N PRO A 138 -47.51 -2.71 20.07
CA PRO A 138 -46.97 -4.05 20.10
C PRO A 138 -47.27 -4.76 21.43
N ALA A 139 -47.50 -6.06 21.37
CA ALA A 139 -47.69 -6.93 22.51
C ALA A 139 -46.35 -7.15 23.24
N LEU A 140 -46.40 -7.64 24.51
CA LEU A 140 -45.22 -8.01 25.27
C LEU A 140 -44.38 -9.07 24.56
N SER A 141 -45.05 -10.06 23.95
CA SER A 141 -44.39 -11.15 23.24
C SER A 141 -43.68 -10.74 21.92
N ILE A 142 -44.05 -9.55 21.38
CA ILE A 142 -43.52 -9.04 20.09
C ILE A 142 -43.23 -7.54 20.23
N PRO A 143 -42.16 -7.16 20.95
CA PRO A 143 -41.77 -5.75 21.10
C PRO A 143 -41.40 -5.12 19.77
N SER A 144 -41.76 -3.85 19.56
CA SER A 144 -41.34 -3.08 18.40
C SER A 144 -40.06 -2.30 18.72
N GLN A 145 -39.02 -2.50 17.94
CA GLN A 145 -37.84 -1.66 18.00
C GLN A 145 -38.16 -0.28 17.47
N ILE A 146 -37.95 0.78 18.27
CA ILE A 146 -38.26 2.17 17.92
C ILE A 146 -37.01 3.01 17.68
N ILE A 147 -35.87 2.65 18.28
CA ILE A 147 -34.57 3.30 18.10
C ILE A 147 -33.49 2.23 17.98
N GLN A 148 -32.56 2.43 17.06
CA GLN A 148 -31.28 1.74 17.01
C GLN A 148 -30.21 2.74 16.62
N THR A 149 -29.21 2.92 17.47
CA THR A 149 -28.02 3.73 17.18
C THR A 149 -26.79 2.84 17.15
N THR A 150 -25.75 3.29 16.48
CA THR A 150 -24.46 2.58 16.35
C THR A 150 -23.31 3.40 16.91
N THR A 151 -23.61 4.56 17.53
CA THR A 151 -22.63 5.49 18.09
C THR A 151 -23.14 6.04 19.41
N LYS A 152 -22.22 6.57 20.23
CA LYS A 152 -22.56 7.35 21.42
C LYS A 152 -23.45 8.56 21.06
N THR A 153 -24.24 9.03 22.00
CA THR A 153 -25.00 10.28 21.84
C THR A 153 -24.10 11.51 21.99
N SER A 154 -24.47 12.60 21.35
CA SER A 154 -23.81 13.92 21.53
C SER A 154 -24.39 14.70 22.72
N GLY A 155 -24.43 14.09 23.89
CA GLY A 155 -25.13 14.59 25.08
C GLY A 155 -26.54 14.03 25.20
N ASN A 156 -27.49 14.81 25.72
CA ASN A 156 -28.89 14.41 25.84
C ASN A 156 -29.61 14.53 24.48
N GLU A 157 -29.88 13.40 23.84
CA GLU A 157 -30.64 13.36 22.59
C GLU A 157 -32.12 13.14 22.86
N SER A 158 -32.98 13.96 22.25
CA SER A 158 -34.41 13.87 22.41
C SER A 158 -35.10 13.36 21.16
N SER A 159 -36.00 12.39 21.36
CA SER A 159 -36.84 11.82 20.30
C SER A 159 -38.31 11.87 20.69
N ARG A 160 -39.20 12.08 19.74
CA ARG A 160 -40.65 12.21 19.98
C ARG A 160 -41.36 10.88 19.73
N LEU A 161 -42.03 10.37 20.75
CA LEU A 161 -43.05 9.33 20.64
C LEU A 161 -44.43 10.00 20.67
N THR A 162 -45.36 9.64 19.79
CA THR A 162 -46.71 10.20 19.78
C THR A 162 -47.71 9.06 19.79
N LEU A 163 -48.62 9.09 20.75
CA LEU A 163 -49.77 8.20 20.77
C LEU A 163 -50.95 8.89 20.08
N GLY A 164 -51.64 8.17 19.22
CA GLY A 164 -52.85 8.66 18.50
C GLY A 164 -54.07 7.88 18.91
N LEU A 165 -55.18 8.57 19.10
CA LEU A 165 -56.48 8.02 19.48
C LEU A 165 -57.58 8.51 18.55
N LYS A 166 -58.53 7.62 18.19
CA LYS A 166 -59.83 7.99 17.56
C LYS A 166 -60.96 7.33 18.32
N LEU A 167 -61.92 8.13 18.77
CA LEU A 167 -63.03 7.69 19.58
C LEU A 167 -64.38 7.86 18.81
N SER A 168 -65.45 7.25 19.32
CA SER A 168 -66.80 7.42 18.78
C SER A 168 -67.81 7.71 19.86
N ASP A 169 -68.98 8.22 19.51
CA ASP A 169 -70.09 8.51 20.42
C ASP A 169 -70.62 7.25 21.10
N ASN A 170 -70.36 6.07 20.54
CA ASN A 170 -70.83 4.80 21.04
C ASN A 170 -69.83 4.14 22.02
N LEU A 171 -68.74 4.84 22.39
CA LEU A 171 -67.80 4.31 23.38
C LEU A 171 -68.49 4.24 24.73
N GLU A 172 -68.45 3.08 25.38
CA GLU A 172 -68.97 2.88 26.72
C GLU A 172 -68.26 3.80 27.71
N SER A 173 -68.97 4.33 28.68
CA SER A 173 -68.38 5.16 29.73
C SER A 173 -67.53 4.34 30.69
N GLY A 174 -66.39 4.86 31.13
CA GLY A 174 -65.50 4.20 32.05
C GLY A 174 -64.05 4.61 31.94
N ASN A 175 -63.20 4.03 32.77
CA ASN A 175 -61.76 4.21 32.77
C ASN A 175 -61.08 3.17 31.87
N TYR A 176 -60.54 3.60 30.74
CA TYR A 176 -59.79 2.75 29.83
C TYR A 176 -58.27 2.89 30.06
N THR A 177 -57.61 1.79 30.40
CA THR A 177 -56.20 1.81 30.76
C THR A 177 -55.37 0.78 30.02
N ASN A 178 -54.16 1.11 29.73
CA ASN A 178 -53.07 0.19 29.39
C ASN A 178 -51.77 0.76 29.91
N LYS A 179 -50.73 -0.09 29.99
CA LYS A 179 -49.40 0.29 30.39
C LYS A 179 -48.43 -0.05 29.27
N ILE A 180 -47.70 0.96 28.82
CA ILE A 180 -46.64 0.81 27.81
C ILE A 180 -45.32 0.77 28.50
N ILE A 181 -44.48 -0.16 28.06
CA ILE A 181 -43.11 -0.34 28.49
C ILE A 181 -42.18 0.19 27.39
N LEU A 182 -41.24 1.05 27.78
CA LEU A 182 -40.11 1.47 26.99
C LEU A 182 -38.85 0.84 27.56
N SER A 183 -38.18 0.02 26.80
CA SER A 183 -36.96 -0.66 27.17
C SER A 183 -35.76 -0.09 26.43
N PHE A 184 -34.70 0.26 27.15
CA PHE A 184 -33.46 0.79 26.62
C PHE A 184 -32.33 -0.15 26.99
N VAL A 185 -31.58 -0.59 26.00
CA VAL A 185 -30.48 -1.55 26.17
C VAL A 185 -29.24 -1.02 25.47
N SER A 186 -28.11 -0.92 26.20
CA SER A 186 -26.83 -0.64 25.58
C SER A 186 -26.49 -1.74 24.57
N ASN A 187 -26.05 -1.36 23.38
CA ASN A 187 -25.55 -2.33 22.43
C ASN A 187 -24.28 -3.03 23.00
N PRO A 188 -24.02 -4.26 22.61
CA PRO A 188 -22.81 -4.95 23.06
C PRO A 188 -21.57 -4.13 22.71
N TYR A 189 -20.72 -3.90 23.71
CA TYR A 189 -19.46 -3.20 23.56
C TYR A 189 -18.35 -3.94 24.30
N GLN A 190 -17.28 -4.26 23.58
CA GLN A 190 -16.09 -4.85 24.16
C GLN A 190 -15.03 -3.76 24.32
N MET A 191 -14.62 -3.48 25.55
CA MET A 191 -13.58 -2.51 25.84
C MET A 191 -12.24 -2.94 25.24
N GLN A 192 -11.50 -2.00 24.69
CA GLN A 192 -10.25 -2.24 23.98
C GLN A 192 -9.12 -1.36 24.54
N ALA A 193 -7.92 -1.95 24.65
CA ALA A 193 -6.69 -1.20 24.77
C ALA A 193 -6.17 -0.91 23.36
N ILE A 194 -6.13 0.35 22.96
CA ILE A 194 -5.71 0.80 21.63
C ILE A 194 -4.42 1.60 21.77
N MET A 195 -3.38 1.20 21.04
CA MET A 195 -2.09 1.89 21.02
C MET A 195 -2.21 3.18 20.20
N THR A 196 -1.46 4.20 20.57
CA THR A 196 -1.36 5.46 19.81
C THR A 196 -0.84 5.23 18.37
N GLU A 197 -0.99 6.21 17.49
CA GLU A 197 -0.49 6.15 16.11
C GLU A 197 1.00 5.76 16.03
N GLY A 198 1.38 5.06 14.95
CA GLY A 198 2.74 4.56 14.77
C GLY A 198 3.85 5.61 14.91
N PRO A 199 3.75 6.80 14.31
CA PRO A 199 4.75 7.86 14.47
C PRO A 199 4.87 8.39 15.90
N ASP A 200 3.76 8.53 16.64
CA ASP A 200 3.77 8.96 18.04
C ASP A 200 4.35 7.86 18.95
N PHE A 201 3.93 6.60 18.74
CA PHE A 201 4.55 5.45 19.40
C PHE A 201 6.06 5.43 19.19
N ASN A 202 6.52 5.61 17.95
CA ASN A 202 7.93 5.65 17.59
C ASN A 202 8.70 6.74 18.35
N ALA A 203 8.14 7.95 18.39
CA ALA A 203 8.73 9.08 19.12
C ALA A 203 8.86 8.77 20.63
N LYS A 204 7.81 8.19 21.23
CA LYS A 204 7.78 7.81 22.65
C LYS A 204 8.77 6.66 22.94
N LEU A 205 8.84 5.64 22.09
CA LEU A 205 9.82 4.55 22.20
C LEU A 205 11.26 5.08 22.15
N LYS A 206 11.57 5.94 21.18
CA LYS A 206 12.88 6.58 21.07
C LYS A 206 13.24 7.47 22.26
N SER A 207 12.25 8.09 22.91
CA SER A 207 12.45 8.95 24.07
C SER A 207 12.97 8.19 25.29
N LEU A 208 12.76 6.89 25.38
CA LEU A 208 13.26 6.05 26.46
C LEU A 208 14.77 5.83 26.41
N GLU A 209 15.39 5.99 25.21
CA GLU A 209 16.83 5.79 25.07
C GLU A 209 17.63 7.00 25.52
N THR A 210 18.67 6.74 26.31
CA THR A 210 19.72 7.70 26.69
C THR A 210 21.03 7.40 25.96
N SER A 211 22.09 8.14 26.27
CA SER A 211 23.44 7.84 25.77
C SER A 211 23.95 6.49 26.24
N THR A 212 23.58 6.06 27.45
CA THR A 212 24.05 4.85 28.11
C THR A 212 23.07 3.67 28.06
N ASN A 213 21.76 3.97 28.04
CA ASN A 213 20.72 2.94 28.03
C ASN A 213 20.09 2.84 26.66
N LYS A 214 20.34 1.72 25.99
CA LYS A 214 19.80 1.40 24.65
C LYS A 214 18.79 0.27 24.73
N ILE A 215 17.78 0.32 23.86
CA ILE A 215 16.78 -0.73 23.75
C ILE A 215 17.36 -1.87 22.89
N GLU A 216 17.37 -3.09 23.45
CA GLU A 216 17.74 -4.31 22.72
C GLU A 216 16.54 -5.23 22.48
N ARG A 217 15.44 -5.08 23.24
CA ARG A 217 14.22 -5.90 23.11
C ARG A 217 12.97 -5.05 23.30
N PHE A 218 11.90 -5.49 22.66
CA PHE A 218 10.57 -4.91 22.85
C PHE A 218 9.55 -6.03 23.13
N LYS A 219 8.84 -5.96 24.28
CA LYS A 219 7.91 -7.02 24.72
C LYS A 219 6.77 -6.49 25.58
N LYS A 220 5.66 -7.24 25.62
CA LYS A 220 4.62 -7.04 26.62
C LYS A 220 5.10 -7.55 27.99
N ASN A 221 4.77 -6.80 29.06
CA ASN A 221 4.92 -7.26 30.44
C ASN A 221 3.56 -7.60 31.02
N THR A 222 3.49 -8.62 31.87
CA THR A 222 2.27 -9.03 32.59
C THR A 222 2.08 -8.27 33.90
N ILE A 223 3.09 -7.52 34.35
CA ILE A 223 3.11 -6.74 35.58
C ILE A 223 3.22 -5.27 35.25
N ALA A 224 2.37 -4.43 35.84
CA ALA A 224 2.42 -2.98 35.69
C ALA A 224 3.76 -2.41 36.23
N PRO A 225 4.29 -1.34 35.57
CA PRO A 225 5.54 -0.72 36.03
C PRO A 225 5.42 -0.16 37.45
N SER A 226 6.55 -0.20 38.18
CA SER A 226 6.61 0.43 39.52
C SER A 226 6.61 1.97 39.37
N ALA A 227 6.16 2.66 40.43
CA ALA A 227 6.10 4.12 40.49
C ALA A 227 7.48 4.82 40.34
N SER A 228 8.58 4.08 40.51
CA SER A 228 9.96 4.60 40.37
C SER A 228 10.49 4.55 38.95
N MET A 229 9.80 3.91 38.02
CA MET A 229 10.21 3.81 36.60
C MET A 229 9.81 5.06 35.82
N ASN A 230 10.63 5.43 34.83
CA ASN A 230 10.25 6.46 33.88
C ASN A 230 9.27 5.85 32.86
N VAL A 231 7.99 6.16 33.04
CA VAL A 231 6.89 5.58 32.26
C VAL A 231 6.30 6.64 31.35
N VAL A 232 6.04 6.27 30.11
CA VAL A 232 5.28 7.09 29.15
C VAL A 232 3.99 6.37 28.77
N ASN A 233 2.90 7.10 28.57
CA ASN A 233 1.65 6.56 28.08
C ASN A 233 1.69 6.47 26.55
N ILE A 234 1.23 5.34 26.02
CA ILE A 234 1.15 5.05 24.59
C ILE A 234 -0.25 4.61 24.17
N ASP A 235 -1.27 4.89 25.00
CA ASP A 235 -2.68 4.70 24.66
C ASP A 235 -3.15 5.80 23.69
N ASP A 236 -4.04 5.39 22.79
CA ASP A 236 -4.80 6.29 21.91
C ASP A 236 -5.91 6.98 22.70
N GLU A 237 -6.39 8.13 22.23
CA GLU A 237 -7.51 8.85 22.86
C GLU A 237 -8.83 8.03 22.88
N GLU A 238 -8.99 7.11 21.94
CA GLU A 238 -10.13 6.18 21.89
C GLU A 238 -9.90 4.89 22.68
N SER A 239 -8.75 4.72 23.31
CA SER A 239 -8.46 3.56 24.17
C SER A 239 -9.32 3.56 25.43
N ASP A 240 -9.80 2.39 25.83
CA ASP A 240 -10.57 2.21 27.08
C ASP A 240 -9.68 1.89 28.27
N TYR A 241 -8.40 1.59 28.01
CA TYR A 241 -7.39 1.25 29.02
C TYR A 241 -6.12 2.07 28.79
N GLU A 242 -5.45 2.40 29.89
CA GLU A 242 -4.09 2.94 29.82
C GLU A 242 -3.12 1.89 29.25
N ILE A 243 -2.20 2.34 28.38
CA ILE A 243 -1.08 1.52 27.92
C ILE A 243 0.21 2.23 28.32
N LYS A 244 0.99 1.58 29.17
CA LYS A 244 2.22 2.12 29.74
C LYS A 244 3.43 1.54 29.04
N LEU A 245 4.42 2.38 28.72
CA LEU A 245 5.69 1.98 28.11
C LEU A 245 6.86 2.48 28.96
N TRP A 246 7.87 1.63 29.18
CA TRP A 246 9.09 1.99 29.91
C TRP A 246 10.27 1.14 29.44
N LEU A 247 11.49 1.62 29.72
CA LEU A 247 12.72 0.85 29.53
C LEU A 247 13.20 0.30 30.87
N ASP A 248 13.41 -1.01 30.94
CA ASP A 248 14.17 -1.61 32.02
C ASP A 248 15.67 -1.62 31.64
N PRO A 249 16.52 -0.84 32.34
CA PRO A 249 17.93 -0.74 31.99
C PRO A 249 18.73 -2.00 32.35
N THR A 250 18.16 -2.89 33.17
CA THR A 250 18.85 -4.09 33.65
C THR A 250 18.97 -5.13 32.55
N ASP A 251 17.90 -5.34 31.80
CA ASP A 251 17.84 -6.30 30.70
C ASP A 251 17.70 -5.63 29.33
N LYS A 252 17.68 -4.27 29.28
CA LYS A 252 17.59 -3.43 28.10
C LYS A 252 16.32 -3.67 27.27
N THR A 253 15.23 -4.02 27.95
CA THR A 253 13.95 -4.29 27.32
C THR A 253 13.02 -3.08 27.47
N ALA A 254 12.50 -2.59 26.38
CA ALA A 254 11.35 -1.71 26.37
C ALA A 254 10.10 -2.57 26.57
N TYR A 255 9.49 -2.46 27.75
CA TYR A 255 8.27 -3.15 28.10
C TYR A 255 7.07 -2.24 27.90
N TYR A 256 5.97 -2.83 27.41
CA TYR A 256 4.66 -2.19 27.53
C TYR A 256 3.71 -3.04 28.37
N TYR A 257 2.74 -2.38 28.99
CA TYR A 257 1.72 -3.01 29.82
C TYR A 257 0.35 -2.42 29.52
N ALA A 258 -0.63 -3.28 29.35
CA ALA A 258 -2.05 -2.98 29.39
C ALA A 258 -2.76 -4.11 30.16
N GLU A 259 -3.88 -3.78 30.83
CA GLU A 259 -4.68 -4.79 31.56
C GLU A 259 -5.17 -5.92 30.64
N PRO A 260 -5.76 -5.64 29.46
CA PRO A 260 -6.12 -6.68 28.50
C PRO A 260 -4.88 -7.41 27.96
N GLU A 261 -5.05 -8.71 27.69
CA GLU A 261 -3.99 -9.52 27.09
C GLU A 261 -3.60 -9.01 25.70
N LYS A 262 -4.61 -8.73 24.86
CA LYS A 262 -4.44 -8.17 23.52
C LYS A 262 -4.48 -6.65 23.53
N VAL A 263 -3.64 -6.05 22.71
CA VAL A 263 -3.59 -4.61 22.46
C VAL A 263 -3.82 -4.36 20.97
N TYR A 264 -4.85 -3.59 20.67
CA TYR A 264 -5.13 -3.18 19.29
C TYR A 264 -4.12 -2.13 18.83
N LEU A 265 -3.55 -2.34 17.67
CA LEU A 265 -2.75 -1.30 17.04
C LEU A 265 -3.68 -0.24 16.42
N ASN A 266 -3.18 1.00 16.35
CA ASN A 266 -3.88 2.09 15.69
C ASN A 266 -4.10 1.80 14.19
N VAL A 267 -5.10 2.41 13.60
CA VAL A 267 -5.35 2.34 12.14
C VAL A 267 -4.13 2.77 11.33
N ASP A 268 -3.37 3.75 11.82
CA ASP A 268 -2.05 4.14 11.34
C ASP A 268 -0.95 3.58 12.24
N SER A 269 -0.38 2.46 11.83
CA SER A 269 0.76 1.81 12.48
C SER A 269 2.05 1.98 11.67
N SER A 270 2.11 3.01 10.83
CA SER A 270 3.31 3.34 10.06
C SER A 270 4.48 3.71 10.97
N LEU A 271 5.70 3.43 10.53
CA LEU A 271 6.95 3.86 11.17
C LEU A 271 7.14 3.41 12.64
N MET A 272 6.32 2.48 13.20
CA MET A 272 6.36 2.14 14.63
C MET A 272 7.79 1.87 15.13
N PHE A 273 8.59 1.12 14.39
CA PHE A 273 9.96 0.75 14.76
C PHE A 273 11.04 1.40 13.87
N TYR A 274 10.71 2.49 13.18
CA TYR A 274 11.64 3.20 12.31
C TYR A 274 12.74 3.92 13.12
N PRO A 275 14.04 3.61 12.94
CA PRO A 275 15.12 4.21 13.74
C PRO A 275 15.37 5.70 13.45
N GLY A 276 14.82 6.26 12.38
CA GLY A 276 15.06 7.62 11.89
C GLY A 276 16.14 7.65 10.83
N ASP A 277 16.22 8.75 10.09
CA ASP A 277 17.17 8.94 8.99
C ASP A 277 18.63 8.94 9.49
N ASP A 278 18.87 9.39 10.73
CA ASP A 278 20.18 9.37 11.37
C ASP A 278 20.56 7.97 11.91
N GLY A 279 19.60 7.05 12.02
CA GLY A 279 19.79 5.69 12.50
C GLY A 279 20.39 5.59 13.90
N GLN A 280 20.25 6.61 14.76
CA GLN A 280 20.91 6.65 16.08
C GLN A 280 20.07 6.05 17.20
N LYS A 281 18.74 6.08 17.06
CA LYS A 281 17.82 5.56 18.09
C LYS A 281 17.28 4.19 17.69
N ILE A 282 16.93 3.38 18.67
CA ILE A 282 16.32 2.04 18.58
C ILE A 282 16.99 1.05 17.58
N LYS A 283 18.12 1.41 17.01
CA LYS A 283 18.86 0.57 16.05
C LYS A 283 19.42 -0.72 16.64
N ASN A 284 19.56 -0.77 17.97
CA ASN A 284 20.14 -1.92 18.69
C ASN A 284 19.10 -3.01 19.00
N ILE A 285 17.85 -2.85 18.59
CA ILE A 285 16.81 -3.84 18.83
C ILE A 285 17.15 -5.15 18.10
N LEU A 286 17.24 -6.22 18.88
CA LEU A 286 17.56 -7.59 18.46
C LEU A 286 16.30 -8.48 18.43
N GLU A 287 15.26 -8.08 19.17
CA GLU A 287 14.03 -8.85 19.35
C GLU A 287 12.81 -7.92 19.49
N ILE A 288 11.77 -8.22 18.73
CA ILE A 288 10.45 -7.63 18.86
C ILE A 288 9.46 -8.77 19.03
N ASP A 289 8.68 -8.77 20.11
CA ASP A 289 7.59 -9.72 20.34
C ASP A 289 6.23 -9.06 20.06
N PRO A 290 5.65 -9.31 18.88
CA PRO A 290 4.35 -8.75 18.50
C PRO A 290 3.18 -9.66 18.83
N SER A 291 3.37 -10.75 19.61
CA SER A 291 2.37 -11.82 19.81
C SER A 291 1.05 -11.34 20.43
N ASN A 292 1.10 -10.25 21.20
CA ASN A 292 -0.07 -9.64 21.83
C ASN A 292 -0.70 -8.48 21.01
N PHE A 293 -0.19 -8.18 19.85
CA PHE A 293 -0.79 -7.18 18.97
C PHE A 293 -2.02 -7.73 18.25
N ASP A 294 -3.08 -6.96 18.22
CA ASP A 294 -4.23 -7.16 17.36
C ASP A 294 -4.18 -6.10 16.25
N THR A 295 -4.01 -6.55 15.01
CA THR A 295 -3.83 -5.67 13.84
C THR A 295 -5.09 -5.57 12.98
N SER A 296 -6.21 -6.14 13.43
CA SER A 296 -7.46 -6.26 12.65
C SER A 296 -8.09 -4.92 12.23
N ASN A 297 -7.65 -3.80 12.81
CA ASN A 297 -8.09 -2.45 12.46
C ASN A 297 -7.07 -1.64 11.67
N VAL A 298 -5.86 -2.17 11.47
CA VAL A 298 -4.77 -1.44 10.81
C VAL A 298 -5.05 -1.31 9.32
N THR A 299 -4.88 -0.10 8.80
CA THR A 299 -4.99 0.20 7.37
C THR A 299 -3.66 0.64 6.76
N ASN A 300 -2.73 1.14 7.56
CA ASN A 300 -1.43 1.64 7.16
C ASN A 300 -0.30 0.97 7.97
N MET A 301 0.56 0.21 7.28
CA MET A 301 1.78 -0.42 7.83
C MET A 301 3.05 0.08 7.12
N HIS A 302 2.99 1.26 6.48
CA HIS A 302 4.13 1.86 5.80
C HIS A 302 5.37 1.90 6.71
N ALA A 303 6.47 1.32 6.24
CA ALA A 303 7.77 1.34 6.93
C ALA A 303 7.73 0.90 8.41
N MET A 304 6.77 0.04 8.81
CA MET A 304 6.55 -0.33 10.22
C MET A 304 7.80 -0.88 10.90
N PHE A 305 8.60 -1.69 10.20
CA PHE A 305 9.86 -2.28 10.68
C PHE A 305 11.09 -1.80 9.88
N TYR A 306 10.93 -0.74 9.09
CA TYR A 306 12.01 -0.21 8.25
C TYR A 306 13.28 0.05 9.08
N GLY A 307 14.44 -0.42 8.59
CA GLY A 307 15.73 -0.09 9.17
C GLY A 307 16.06 -0.85 10.47
N MET A 308 15.27 -1.86 10.87
CA MET A 308 15.59 -2.74 12.01
C MET A 308 16.77 -3.66 11.66
N SER A 309 17.94 -3.06 11.47
CA SER A 309 19.09 -3.69 10.88
C SER A 309 19.73 -4.82 11.73
N ASN A 310 19.40 -4.89 13.02
CA ASN A 310 19.93 -5.91 13.92
C ASN A 310 18.98 -7.09 14.18
N LEU A 311 17.72 -7.01 13.71
CA LEU A 311 16.81 -8.14 13.79
C LEU A 311 17.27 -9.29 12.90
N THR A 312 17.25 -10.51 13.44
CA THR A 312 17.60 -11.74 12.70
C THR A 312 16.39 -12.60 12.35
N ASN A 313 15.30 -12.47 13.09
CA ASN A 313 14.02 -13.12 12.83
C ASN A 313 12.86 -12.21 13.24
N LEU A 314 11.72 -12.39 12.59
CA LEU A 314 10.47 -11.68 12.91
C LEU A 314 9.29 -12.60 12.61
N ASN A 315 8.47 -12.88 13.61
CA ASN A 315 7.29 -13.71 13.47
C ASN A 315 6.02 -12.85 13.54
N LEU A 316 5.29 -12.76 12.44
CA LEU A 316 4.06 -11.99 12.28
C LEU A 316 2.84 -12.88 12.00
N SER A 317 2.89 -14.17 12.40
CA SER A 317 1.82 -15.12 12.10
C SER A 317 0.47 -14.80 12.75
N ASN A 318 0.43 -13.84 13.69
CA ASN A 318 -0.80 -13.34 14.32
C ASN A 318 -1.36 -12.06 13.65
N PHE A 319 -0.67 -11.52 12.65
CA PHE A 319 -1.12 -10.28 12.01
C PHE A 319 -2.31 -10.54 11.09
N ASP A 320 -3.39 -9.80 11.31
CA ASP A 320 -4.51 -9.66 10.38
C ASP A 320 -4.25 -8.40 9.53
N THR A 321 -4.00 -8.60 8.23
CA THR A 321 -3.72 -7.49 7.30
C THR A 321 -4.87 -7.25 6.31
N SER A 322 -6.04 -7.85 6.56
CA SER A 322 -7.20 -7.82 5.64
C SER A 322 -7.77 -6.43 5.36
N LYS A 323 -7.39 -5.41 6.16
CA LYS A 323 -7.77 -4.01 5.96
C LYS A 323 -6.62 -3.13 5.47
N VAL A 324 -5.40 -3.65 5.41
CA VAL A 324 -4.21 -2.86 5.08
C VAL A 324 -4.20 -2.47 3.61
N THR A 325 -3.95 -1.20 3.35
CA THR A 325 -3.85 -0.63 2.00
C THR A 325 -2.45 -0.17 1.64
N ASP A 326 -1.59 0.11 2.62
CA ASP A 326 -0.20 0.54 2.43
C ASP A 326 0.77 -0.34 3.22
N MET A 327 1.65 -1.04 2.52
CA MET A 327 2.75 -1.86 3.04
C MET A 327 4.12 -1.41 2.49
N ALA A 328 4.21 -0.21 1.92
CA ALA A 328 5.46 0.26 1.32
C ALA A 328 6.60 0.25 2.34
N GLY A 329 7.73 -0.31 1.96
CA GLY A 329 8.94 -0.35 2.78
C GLY A 329 8.80 -1.07 4.12
N MET A 330 7.74 -1.85 4.36
CA MET A 330 7.43 -2.42 5.69
C MET A 330 8.62 -3.15 6.32
N PHE A 331 9.42 -3.87 5.53
CA PHE A 331 10.61 -4.61 5.97
C PHE A 331 11.91 -4.10 5.34
N ALA A 332 11.88 -2.91 4.74
CA ALA A 332 13.04 -2.37 4.04
C ALA A 332 14.22 -2.13 4.99
N ASN A 333 15.44 -2.32 4.47
CA ASN A 333 16.70 -2.13 5.22
C ASN A 333 16.81 -2.99 6.49
N MET A 334 16.45 -4.28 6.38
CA MET A 334 16.66 -5.28 7.41
C MET A 334 17.73 -6.32 6.97
N PRO A 335 18.98 -5.92 6.76
CA PRO A 335 20.01 -6.75 6.09
C PRO A 335 20.39 -8.01 6.88
N ASN A 336 20.14 -8.07 8.18
CA ASN A 336 20.45 -9.22 9.03
C ASN A 336 19.28 -10.18 9.24
N LEU A 337 18.09 -9.88 8.72
CA LEU A 337 16.92 -10.74 8.84
C LEU A 337 17.13 -12.02 8.01
N VAL A 338 17.03 -13.17 8.65
CA VAL A 338 17.21 -14.49 8.02
C VAL A 338 15.86 -15.17 7.77
N THR A 339 14.90 -14.99 8.70
CA THR A 339 13.58 -15.61 8.64
C THR A 339 12.48 -14.56 8.83
N LEU A 340 11.44 -14.67 8.01
CA LEU A 340 10.26 -13.82 8.06
C LEU A 340 9.02 -14.69 7.80
N ASN A 341 8.08 -14.74 8.74
CA ASN A 341 6.85 -15.49 8.59
C ASN A 341 5.69 -14.54 8.27
N LEU A 342 5.15 -14.66 7.06
CA LEU A 342 4.03 -13.87 6.53
C LEU A 342 2.79 -14.74 6.23
N SER A 343 2.67 -15.93 6.82
CA SER A 343 1.62 -16.90 6.47
C SER A 343 0.19 -16.43 6.74
N SER A 344 0.01 -15.41 7.59
CA SER A 344 -1.29 -14.80 7.90
C SER A 344 -1.66 -13.59 7.02
N PHE A 345 -0.73 -13.13 6.16
CA PHE A 345 -0.95 -11.89 5.41
C PHE A 345 -2.02 -12.06 4.34
N ASP A 346 -2.99 -11.16 4.34
CA ASP A 346 -3.94 -10.91 3.25
C ASP A 346 -3.56 -9.58 2.59
N THR A 347 -3.16 -9.63 1.32
CA THR A 347 -2.74 -8.46 0.55
C THR A 347 -3.78 -7.98 -0.46
N SER A 348 -4.99 -8.54 -0.41
CA SER A 348 -6.04 -8.29 -1.41
C SER A 348 -6.50 -6.84 -1.52
N LYS A 349 -6.30 -6.03 -0.47
CA LYS A 349 -6.63 -4.59 -0.43
C LYS A 349 -5.42 -3.69 -0.56
N VAL A 350 -4.22 -4.23 -0.60
CA VAL A 350 -2.99 -3.42 -0.67
C VAL A 350 -2.90 -2.71 -2.01
N ILE A 351 -2.65 -1.41 -1.97
CA ILE A 351 -2.51 -0.53 -3.13
C ILE A 351 -1.04 -0.19 -3.38
N VAL A 352 -0.27 -0.01 -2.31
CA VAL A 352 1.14 0.38 -2.36
C VAL A 352 1.99 -0.66 -1.66
N MET A 353 2.99 -1.22 -2.37
CA MET A 353 3.83 -2.33 -1.90
C MET A 353 5.30 -2.14 -2.32
N ASN A 354 5.65 -0.96 -2.82
CA ASN A 354 7.01 -0.66 -3.26
C ASN A 354 8.01 -0.82 -2.12
N SER A 355 9.20 -1.29 -2.44
CA SER A 355 10.32 -1.46 -1.49
C SER A 355 10.02 -2.38 -0.30
N MET A 356 8.94 -3.18 -0.32
CA MET A 356 8.51 -3.96 0.87
C MET A 356 9.62 -4.85 1.42
N PHE A 357 10.44 -5.45 0.56
CA PHE A 357 11.56 -6.33 0.91
C PHE A 357 12.93 -5.76 0.48
N TYR A 358 13.03 -4.43 0.35
CA TYR A 358 14.24 -3.74 -0.08
C TYR A 358 15.41 -3.99 0.87
N ASN A 359 16.57 -4.38 0.33
CA ASN A 359 17.84 -4.54 1.07
C ASN A 359 17.76 -5.52 2.26
N MET A 360 17.15 -6.71 2.01
CA MET A 360 17.10 -7.83 2.96
C MET A 360 18.15 -8.89 2.57
N SER A 361 19.41 -8.51 2.55
CA SER A 361 20.50 -9.26 1.90
C SER A 361 20.83 -10.61 2.56
N ARG A 362 20.38 -10.91 3.78
CA ARG A 362 20.57 -12.22 4.44
C ARG A 362 19.32 -13.11 4.41
N LEU A 363 18.21 -12.65 3.88
CA LEU A 363 16.99 -13.46 3.76
C LEU A 363 17.24 -14.63 2.80
N THR A 364 17.05 -15.86 3.27
CA THR A 364 17.34 -17.08 2.48
C THR A 364 16.12 -17.75 1.89
N ALA A 365 14.94 -17.49 2.45
CA ALA A 365 13.66 -18.00 1.99
C ALA A 365 12.57 -16.95 2.25
N LEU A 366 11.61 -16.86 1.32
CA LEU A 366 10.45 -15.98 1.42
C LEU A 366 9.25 -16.68 0.78
N ASP A 367 8.25 -17.01 1.60
CA ASP A 367 6.99 -17.59 1.12
C ASP A 367 5.95 -16.48 0.93
N LEU A 368 5.54 -16.29 -0.33
CA LEU A 368 4.53 -15.33 -0.75
C LEU A 368 3.32 -16.03 -1.39
N SER A 369 3.12 -17.32 -1.14
CA SER A 369 2.06 -18.12 -1.77
C SER A 369 0.64 -17.64 -1.46
N ASN A 370 0.47 -16.90 -0.34
CA ASN A 370 -0.78 -16.29 0.08
C ASN A 370 -0.96 -14.84 -0.40
N PHE A 371 0.04 -14.27 -1.09
CA PHE A 371 -0.07 -12.89 -1.59
C PHE A 371 -0.99 -12.84 -2.81
N ASN A 372 -1.98 -11.96 -2.75
CA ASN A 372 -2.87 -11.63 -3.85
C ASN A 372 -2.87 -10.10 -4.01
N THR A 373 -2.49 -9.59 -5.20
CA THR A 373 -2.14 -8.18 -5.38
C THR A 373 -3.01 -7.40 -6.39
N PRO A 374 -4.35 -7.64 -6.46
CA PRO A 374 -5.20 -7.11 -7.55
C PRO A 374 -5.38 -5.58 -7.51
N GLN A 375 -4.95 -4.91 -6.44
CA GLN A 375 -5.07 -3.46 -6.29
C GLN A 375 -3.71 -2.74 -6.36
N VAL A 376 -2.59 -3.49 -6.36
CA VAL A 376 -1.25 -2.89 -6.31
C VAL A 376 -0.93 -2.14 -7.60
N THR A 377 -0.49 -0.89 -7.45
CA THR A 377 -0.16 0.00 -8.58
C THR A 377 1.34 0.28 -8.71
N ASP A 378 2.12 0.03 -7.66
CA ASP A 378 3.56 0.28 -7.62
C ASP A 378 4.29 -0.85 -6.90
N MET A 379 5.23 -1.50 -7.62
CA MET A 379 6.10 -2.57 -7.13
C MET A 379 7.58 -2.21 -7.28
N ASN A 380 7.93 -0.92 -7.42
CA ASN A 380 9.33 -0.54 -7.57
C ASN A 380 10.17 -0.99 -6.38
N HIS A 381 11.41 -1.40 -6.63
CA HIS A 381 12.37 -1.85 -5.62
C HIS A 381 11.88 -2.98 -4.70
N MET A 382 10.80 -3.69 -5.04
CA MET A 382 10.14 -4.61 -4.10
C MET A 382 11.08 -5.67 -3.54
N PHE A 383 12.00 -6.22 -4.36
CA PHE A 383 12.98 -7.24 -3.96
C PHE A 383 14.42 -6.78 -4.15
N TYR A 384 14.66 -5.46 -4.28
CA TYR A 384 15.99 -4.89 -4.45
C TYR A 384 16.97 -5.41 -3.39
N ASN A 385 18.13 -5.95 -3.81
CA ASN A 385 19.16 -6.50 -2.95
C ASN A 385 18.68 -7.53 -1.91
N THR A 386 17.74 -8.41 -2.32
CA THR A 386 17.46 -9.65 -1.58
C THR A 386 18.41 -10.74 -2.08
N SER A 387 19.69 -10.46 -2.01
CA SER A 387 20.78 -11.13 -2.73
C SER A 387 21.04 -12.58 -2.33
N ASN A 388 20.52 -13.05 -1.19
CA ASN A 388 20.64 -14.44 -0.73
C ASN A 388 19.46 -15.34 -1.07
N LEU A 389 18.37 -14.81 -1.63
CA LEU A 389 17.26 -15.66 -2.11
C LEU A 389 17.72 -16.50 -3.30
N THR A 390 17.51 -17.81 -3.21
CA THR A 390 17.81 -18.77 -4.28
C THR A 390 16.60 -19.19 -5.08
N ALA A 391 15.38 -18.95 -4.56
CA ALA A 391 14.11 -19.18 -5.19
C ALA A 391 13.12 -18.10 -4.82
N LEU A 392 12.25 -17.72 -5.76
CA LEU A 392 11.16 -16.76 -5.55
C LEU A 392 9.95 -17.22 -6.36
N ASN A 393 8.83 -17.48 -5.67
CA ASN A 393 7.57 -17.86 -6.30
C ASN A 393 6.59 -16.67 -6.26
N LEU A 394 6.22 -16.16 -7.45
CA LEU A 394 5.30 -15.04 -7.64
C LEU A 394 4.03 -15.45 -8.37
N SER A 395 3.70 -16.74 -8.41
CA SER A 395 2.56 -17.25 -9.19
C SER A 395 1.19 -16.77 -8.71
N SER A 396 1.10 -16.27 -7.46
CA SER A 396 -0.11 -15.70 -6.87
C SER A 396 -0.28 -14.18 -7.14
N PHE A 397 0.74 -13.53 -7.70
CA PHE A 397 0.71 -12.08 -7.93
C PHE A 397 -0.21 -11.73 -9.11
N ASP A 398 -1.08 -10.76 -8.90
CA ASP A 398 -1.82 -10.07 -9.95
C ASP A 398 -1.17 -8.69 -10.18
N THR A 399 -0.57 -8.51 -11.36
CA THR A 399 0.14 -7.28 -11.73
C THR A 399 -0.62 -6.39 -12.70
N SER A 400 -1.90 -6.68 -12.96
CA SER A 400 -2.72 -6.04 -13.99
C SER A 400 -2.90 -4.51 -13.81
N LYS A 401 -2.70 -4.00 -12.59
CA LYS A 401 -2.77 -2.55 -12.28
C LYS A 401 -1.41 -1.89 -12.05
N VAL A 402 -0.33 -2.66 -12.09
CA VAL A 402 1.00 -2.13 -11.78
C VAL A 402 1.49 -1.23 -12.92
N LYS A 403 1.95 -0.04 -12.57
CA LYS A 403 2.46 0.99 -13.50
C LYS A 403 3.98 1.15 -13.43
N ASN A 404 4.59 0.78 -12.32
CA ASN A 404 6.01 0.97 -12.05
C ASN A 404 6.62 -0.32 -11.52
N MET A 405 7.62 -0.87 -12.23
CA MET A 405 8.40 -2.05 -11.85
C MET A 405 9.91 -1.77 -11.82
N THR A 406 10.27 -0.49 -11.69
CA THR A 406 11.66 -0.04 -11.64
C THR A 406 12.44 -0.76 -10.54
N HIS A 407 13.62 -1.32 -10.84
CA HIS A 407 14.50 -2.01 -9.89
C HIS A 407 13.84 -3.20 -9.14
N MET A 408 12.73 -3.75 -9.63
CA MET A 408 11.94 -4.74 -8.85
C MET A 408 12.78 -5.94 -8.40
N PHE A 409 13.70 -6.43 -9.21
CA PHE A 409 14.57 -7.59 -8.95
C PHE A 409 16.07 -7.26 -8.95
N HIS A 410 16.42 -5.96 -8.85
CA HIS A 410 17.79 -5.51 -8.88
C HIS A 410 18.65 -6.17 -7.78
N GLU A 411 19.87 -6.61 -8.13
CA GLU A 411 20.82 -7.27 -7.21
C GLU A 411 20.30 -8.57 -6.53
N MET A 412 19.36 -9.29 -7.13
CA MET A 412 19.01 -10.65 -6.67
C MET A 412 20.06 -11.66 -7.16
N SER A 413 21.26 -11.50 -6.69
CA SER A 413 22.46 -12.09 -7.29
C SER A 413 22.57 -13.61 -7.17
N LYS A 414 21.86 -14.28 -6.25
CA LYS A 414 21.85 -15.76 -6.12
C LYS A 414 20.69 -16.44 -6.83
N LEU A 415 19.71 -15.70 -7.32
CA LEU A 415 18.57 -16.27 -8.03
C LEU A 415 19.03 -16.81 -9.40
N THR A 416 18.71 -18.08 -9.68
CA THR A 416 19.10 -18.74 -10.93
C THR A 416 17.98 -18.84 -11.94
N THR A 417 16.73 -18.85 -11.49
CA THR A 417 15.53 -18.94 -12.32
C THR A 417 14.47 -17.97 -11.84
N LEU A 418 13.79 -17.32 -12.76
CA LEU A 418 12.68 -16.42 -12.45
C LEU A 418 11.55 -16.66 -13.46
N ASN A 419 10.39 -17.08 -12.96
CA ASN A 419 9.20 -17.31 -13.77
C ASN A 419 8.19 -16.17 -13.56
N LEU A 420 7.95 -15.40 -14.61
CA LEU A 420 7.01 -14.27 -14.63
C LEU A 420 5.87 -14.49 -15.63
N SER A 421 5.56 -15.74 -15.97
CA SER A 421 4.55 -16.08 -17.00
C SER A 421 3.11 -15.64 -16.66
N ASN A 422 2.84 -15.30 -15.39
CA ASN A 422 1.56 -14.73 -14.93
C ASN A 422 1.54 -13.19 -14.87
N PHE A 423 2.66 -12.53 -15.16
CA PHE A 423 2.70 -11.06 -15.08
C PHE A 423 1.97 -10.41 -16.24
N ASP A 424 0.98 -9.59 -15.94
CA ASP A 424 0.40 -8.63 -16.87
C ASP A 424 1.14 -7.29 -16.70
N THR A 425 1.87 -6.89 -17.73
CA THR A 425 2.63 -5.64 -17.74
C THR A 425 2.00 -4.55 -18.62
N SER A 426 0.75 -4.74 -19.05
CA SER A 426 0.07 -3.85 -19.99
C SER A 426 -0.09 -2.41 -19.51
N GLN A 427 -0.03 -2.17 -18.20
CA GLN A 427 -0.11 -0.83 -17.60
C GLN A 427 1.26 -0.25 -17.23
N VAL A 428 2.34 -1.05 -17.34
CA VAL A 428 3.68 -0.62 -16.92
C VAL A 428 4.26 0.40 -17.88
N THR A 429 4.77 1.50 -17.32
CA THR A 429 5.40 2.59 -18.09
C THR A 429 6.90 2.68 -17.90
N ASP A 430 7.43 2.16 -16.79
CA ASP A 430 8.87 2.17 -16.46
C ASP A 430 9.34 0.79 -15.99
N MET A 431 10.29 0.21 -16.70
CA MET A 431 10.95 -1.07 -16.40
C MET A 431 12.46 -0.89 -16.22
N SER A 432 12.92 0.34 -15.99
CA SER A 432 14.35 0.59 -15.82
C SER A 432 14.94 -0.21 -14.68
N TYR A 433 16.13 -0.77 -14.89
CA TYR A 433 16.87 -1.58 -13.91
C TYR A 433 16.13 -2.81 -13.37
N MET A 434 15.04 -3.27 -14.04
CA MET A 434 14.17 -4.30 -13.47
C MET A 434 14.91 -5.60 -13.11
N PHE A 435 15.88 -6.02 -13.92
CA PHE A 435 16.68 -7.24 -13.72
C PHE A 435 18.17 -6.95 -13.55
N ASP A 436 18.53 -5.71 -13.24
CA ASP A 436 19.92 -5.27 -13.12
C ASP A 436 20.69 -6.07 -12.06
N ASP A 437 21.94 -6.45 -12.39
CA ASP A 437 22.86 -7.21 -11.54
C ASP A 437 22.34 -8.56 -11.01
N MET A 438 21.46 -9.23 -11.76
CA MET A 438 21.07 -10.62 -11.51
C MET A 438 22.13 -11.59 -12.07
N PHE A 439 23.31 -11.59 -11.49
CA PHE A 439 24.53 -12.22 -12.03
C PHE A 439 24.40 -13.71 -12.35
N ASN A 440 23.63 -14.48 -11.56
CA ASN A 440 23.50 -15.93 -11.70
C ASN A 440 22.22 -16.37 -12.42
N LEU A 441 21.40 -15.45 -12.92
CA LEU A 441 20.16 -15.79 -13.63
C LEU A 441 20.48 -16.51 -14.93
N THR A 442 20.04 -17.77 -15.06
CA THR A 442 20.24 -18.60 -16.24
C THR A 442 18.97 -18.80 -17.07
N THR A 443 17.81 -18.60 -16.44
CA THR A 443 16.50 -18.75 -17.09
C THR A 443 15.59 -17.59 -16.71
N LEU A 444 15.02 -16.92 -17.72
CA LEU A 444 14.08 -15.82 -17.58
C LEU A 444 12.97 -15.99 -18.65
N ASN A 445 11.73 -16.10 -18.19
CA ASN A 445 10.56 -16.20 -19.08
C ASN A 445 9.78 -14.87 -19.08
N LEU A 446 9.78 -14.18 -20.22
CA LEU A 446 9.09 -12.90 -20.44
C LEU A 446 7.94 -13.02 -21.46
N SER A 447 7.45 -14.23 -21.73
CA SER A 447 6.47 -14.48 -22.81
C SER A 447 5.11 -13.80 -22.59
N SER A 448 4.77 -13.43 -21.33
CA SER A 448 3.55 -12.70 -20.97
C SER A 448 3.69 -11.18 -21.05
N PHE A 449 4.92 -10.66 -21.20
CA PHE A 449 5.15 -9.22 -21.14
C PHE A 449 4.52 -8.49 -22.32
N ASN A 450 3.73 -7.48 -22.00
CA ASN A 450 3.24 -6.47 -22.92
C ASN A 450 3.94 -5.15 -22.62
N THR A 451 4.84 -4.71 -23.53
CA THR A 451 5.65 -3.50 -23.32
C THR A 451 5.14 -2.28 -24.09
N SER A 452 3.95 -2.35 -24.68
CA SER A 452 3.39 -1.30 -25.55
C SER A 452 3.17 0.07 -24.89
N ASN A 453 3.20 0.13 -23.56
CA ASN A 453 3.11 1.37 -22.78
C ASN A 453 4.43 1.79 -22.12
N VAL A 454 5.49 0.98 -22.25
CA VAL A 454 6.77 1.28 -21.63
C VAL A 454 7.50 2.40 -22.36
N THR A 455 7.95 3.38 -21.61
CA THR A 455 8.72 4.54 -22.11
C THR A 455 10.19 4.51 -21.69
N ASN A 456 10.53 3.71 -20.67
CA ASN A 456 11.88 3.62 -20.11
C ASN A 456 12.29 2.16 -19.89
N MET A 457 13.35 1.72 -20.57
CA MET A 457 14.00 0.41 -20.42
C MET A 457 15.49 0.54 -20.09
N TYR A 458 15.88 1.69 -19.53
CA TYR A 458 17.29 1.95 -19.19
C TYR A 458 17.82 0.86 -18.25
N ALA A 459 18.96 0.25 -18.59
CA ALA A 459 19.64 -0.78 -17.83
C ALA A 459 18.78 -2.01 -17.45
N MET A 460 17.70 -2.30 -18.18
CA MET A 460 16.72 -3.34 -17.80
C MET A 460 17.36 -4.71 -17.56
N PHE A 461 18.36 -5.11 -18.35
CA PHE A 461 19.07 -6.39 -18.25
C PHE A 461 20.57 -6.21 -17.96
N GLN A 462 20.99 -5.04 -17.47
CA GLN A 462 22.37 -4.77 -17.13
C GLN A 462 22.88 -5.84 -16.15
N GLY A 463 24.10 -6.34 -16.34
CA GLY A 463 24.73 -7.28 -15.41
C GLY A 463 24.11 -8.68 -15.33
N VAL A 464 23.17 -9.05 -16.21
CA VAL A 464 22.64 -10.43 -16.27
C VAL A 464 23.65 -11.34 -16.97
N ARG A 465 24.71 -11.69 -16.25
CA ARG A 465 25.95 -12.28 -16.82
C ARG A 465 25.82 -13.74 -17.23
N SER A 466 24.95 -14.52 -16.58
CA SER A 466 24.86 -15.98 -16.76
C SER A 466 23.85 -16.39 -17.84
N LEU A 467 22.96 -15.49 -18.25
CA LEU A 467 21.95 -15.77 -19.26
C LEU A 467 22.60 -15.98 -20.64
N THR A 468 22.23 -17.05 -21.32
CA THR A 468 22.75 -17.39 -22.66
C THR A 468 21.76 -17.12 -23.79
N ILE A 469 20.46 -17.10 -23.47
CA ILE A 469 19.35 -16.85 -24.41
C ILE A 469 18.40 -15.85 -23.75
N LEU A 470 17.99 -14.84 -24.53
CA LEU A 470 16.97 -13.85 -24.12
C LEU A 470 15.99 -13.70 -25.27
N ASP A 471 14.74 -14.09 -25.06
CA ASP A 471 13.67 -13.92 -26.03
C ASP A 471 12.91 -12.61 -25.78
N LEU A 472 12.97 -11.69 -26.74
CA LEU A 472 12.31 -10.38 -26.72
C LEU A 472 11.35 -10.24 -27.91
N SER A 473 10.92 -11.34 -28.52
CA SER A 473 10.11 -11.34 -29.75
C SER A 473 8.74 -10.67 -29.58
N ASN A 474 8.23 -10.61 -28.34
CA ASN A 474 6.97 -9.95 -27.97
C ASN A 474 7.12 -8.48 -27.51
N PHE A 475 8.35 -7.95 -27.49
CA PHE A 475 8.57 -6.56 -27.03
C PHE A 475 8.14 -5.56 -28.10
N ASP A 476 7.23 -4.66 -27.75
CA ASP A 476 6.91 -3.43 -28.48
C ASP A 476 7.67 -2.27 -27.82
N THR A 477 8.62 -1.69 -28.56
CA THR A 477 9.46 -0.60 -28.06
C THR A 477 9.11 0.76 -28.69
N SER A 478 7.99 0.85 -29.41
CA SER A 478 7.61 2.05 -30.18
C SER A 478 7.45 3.34 -29.37
N LYS A 479 7.26 3.22 -28.03
CA LYS A 479 7.18 4.38 -27.12
C LYS A 479 8.44 4.60 -26.29
N VAL A 480 9.43 3.71 -26.38
CA VAL A 480 10.61 3.77 -25.52
C VAL A 480 11.54 4.91 -25.92
N ALA A 481 11.85 5.78 -24.96
CA ALA A 481 12.77 6.91 -25.14
C ALA A 481 14.18 6.63 -24.60
N TYR A 482 14.31 5.74 -23.60
CA TYR A 482 15.58 5.46 -22.92
C TYR A 482 15.91 3.98 -22.99
N MET A 483 17.00 3.63 -23.68
CA MET A 483 17.54 2.26 -23.82
C MET A 483 19.02 2.18 -23.42
N GLY A 484 19.57 3.24 -22.81
CA GLY A 484 20.96 3.21 -22.37
C GLY A 484 21.21 2.03 -21.44
N TYR A 485 22.36 1.38 -21.60
CA TYR A 485 22.82 0.23 -20.79
C TYR A 485 21.88 -0.98 -20.79
N MET A 486 20.86 -1.04 -21.63
CA MET A 486 19.81 -2.09 -21.57
C MET A 486 20.38 -3.50 -21.56
N PHE A 487 21.46 -3.79 -22.29
CA PHE A 487 22.13 -5.10 -22.37
C PHE A 487 23.58 -5.05 -21.88
N TYR A 488 23.94 -4.03 -21.11
CA TYR A 488 25.31 -3.85 -20.61
C TYR A 488 25.75 -5.05 -19.76
N ASP A 489 26.99 -5.53 -20.02
CA ASP A 489 27.63 -6.61 -19.23
C ASP A 489 26.88 -7.97 -19.25
N MET A 490 26.16 -8.26 -20.35
CA MET A 490 25.55 -9.58 -20.59
C MET A 490 26.59 -10.53 -21.20
N ARG A 491 27.51 -11.03 -20.37
CA ARG A 491 28.76 -11.69 -20.80
C ARG A 491 28.56 -13.00 -21.54
N ASN A 492 27.46 -13.72 -21.33
CA ASN A 492 27.25 -15.07 -21.86
C ASN A 492 26.24 -15.12 -23.02
N ILE A 493 25.57 -14.03 -23.38
CA ILE A 493 24.71 -13.96 -24.55
C ILE A 493 25.53 -14.18 -25.82
N THR A 494 25.12 -15.13 -26.64
CA THR A 494 25.76 -15.45 -27.93
C THR A 494 24.94 -14.95 -29.12
N THR A 495 23.65 -14.80 -28.97
CA THR A 495 22.70 -14.28 -29.99
C THR A 495 21.70 -13.35 -29.32
N LEU A 496 21.34 -12.28 -30.03
CA LEU A 496 20.34 -11.31 -29.59
C LEU A 496 19.44 -10.95 -30.79
N ASN A 497 18.16 -11.29 -30.69
CA ASN A 497 17.17 -10.95 -31.73
C ASN A 497 16.46 -9.63 -31.38
N LEU A 498 16.69 -8.59 -32.18
CA LEU A 498 16.11 -7.26 -32.01
C LEU A 498 15.14 -6.90 -33.15
N SER A 499 14.66 -7.88 -33.90
CA SER A 499 13.81 -7.64 -35.08
C SER A 499 12.46 -6.97 -34.74
N SER A 500 11.97 -7.08 -33.52
CA SER A 500 10.75 -6.43 -33.01
C SER A 500 10.97 -4.98 -32.54
N PHE A 501 12.24 -4.52 -32.43
CA PHE A 501 12.53 -3.22 -31.83
C PHE A 501 12.23 -2.07 -32.80
N ASP A 502 11.41 -1.13 -32.38
CA ASP A 502 11.28 0.20 -32.96
C ASP A 502 12.02 1.21 -32.07
N THR A 503 13.07 1.83 -32.61
CA THR A 503 13.89 2.79 -31.87
C THR A 503 13.62 4.24 -32.26
N SER A 504 12.54 4.51 -33.01
CA SER A 504 12.22 5.83 -33.53
C SER A 504 12.03 6.93 -32.50
N GLN A 505 11.71 6.57 -31.27
CA GLN A 505 11.56 7.52 -30.16
C GLN A 505 12.79 7.60 -29.25
N VAL A 506 13.79 6.72 -29.42
CA VAL A 506 14.92 6.60 -28.49
C VAL A 506 15.85 7.81 -28.63
N THR A 507 16.21 8.39 -27.49
CA THR A 507 17.12 9.53 -27.35
C THR A 507 18.45 9.15 -26.68
N ASP A 508 18.49 8.05 -25.93
CA ASP A 508 19.69 7.56 -25.24
C ASP A 508 19.93 6.08 -25.57
N MET A 509 21.09 5.79 -26.18
CA MET A 509 21.61 4.45 -26.44
C MET A 509 23.01 4.24 -25.81
N GLY A 510 23.41 5.10 -24.87
CA GLY A 510 24.72 4.96 -24.23
C GLY A 510 24.91 3.59 -23.60
N GLY A 511 26.04 2.93 -23.85
CA GLY A 511 26.38 1.61 -23.31
C GLY A 511 25.44 0.46 -23.67
N MET A 512 24.48 0.64 -24.58
CA MET A 512 23.37 -0.32 -24.81
C MET A 512 23.85 -1.76 -25.01
N PHE A 513 24.96 -1.98 -25.74
CA PHE A 513 25.52 -3.29 -26.01
C PHE A 513 26.93 -3.49 -25.42
N ALA A 514 27.31 -2.63 -24.49
CA ALA A 514 28.68 -2.67 -23.96
C ALA A 514 28.93 -3.95 -23.15
N TYR A 515 30.17 -4.47 -23.24
CA TYR A 515 30.65 -5.65 -22.53
C TYR A 515 29.83 -6.93 -22.77
N MET A 516 29.52 -7.20 -24.06
CA MET A 516 28.94 -8.46 -24.54
C MET A 516 29.99 -9.29 -25.30
N PRO A 517 31.02 -9.84 -24.65
CA PRO A 517 32.19 -10.39 -25.31
C PRO A 517 31.91 -11.68 -26.10
N LYS A 518 30.81 -12.41 -25.83
CA LYS A 518 30.46 -13.63 -26.56
C LYS A 518 29.54 -13.40 -27.75
N LEU A 519 28.98 -12.20 -27.90
CA LEU A 519 28.15 -11.86 -29.06
C LEU A 519 29.03 -11.72 -30.29
N ASN A 520 28.78 -12.53 -31.32
CA ASN A 520 29.56 -12.57 -32.53
C ASN A 520 28.87 -11.92 -33.77
N THR A 521 27.57 -11.72 -33.67
CA THR A 521 26.76 -11.02 -34.69
C THR A 521 25.74 -10.11 -34.03
N LEU A 522 25.51 -8.95 -34.60
CA LEU A 522 24.52 -7.97 -34.15
C LEU A 522 23.82 -7.35 -35.35
N ASN A 523 22.51 -7.57 -35.49
CA ASN A 523 21.71 -6.98 -36.57
C ASN A 523 20.96 -5.76 -36.05
N LEU A 524 21.29 -4.58 -36.61
CA LEU A 524 20.71 -3.29 -36.29
C LEU A 524 19.98 -2.66 -37.47
N SER A 525 19.62 -3.44 -38.49
CA SER A 525 19.07 -2.92 -39.75
C SER A 525 17.73 -2.19 -39.62
N ASN A 526 16.97 -2.46 -38.52
CA ASN A 526 15.71 -1.80 -38.19
C ASN A 526 15.87 -0.59 -37.25
N PHE A 527 17.10 -0.29 -36.78
CA PHE A 527 17.30 0.82 -35.85
C PHE A 527 17.16 2.18 -36.55
N ASN A 528 16.37 3.06 -35.97
CA ASN A 528 16.27 4.46 -36.33
C ASN A 528 16.92 5.31 -35.23
N THR A 529 18.04 5.95 -35.52
CA THR A 529 18.82 6.74 -34.55
C THR A 529 18.64 8.25 -34.69
N SER A 530 17.70 8.71 -35.53
CA SER A 530 17.53 10.13 -35.87
C SER A 530 17.18 11.05 -34.68
N ARG A 531 16.81 10.49 -33.53
CA ARG A 531 16.55 11.23 -32.29
C ARG A 531 17.63 11.04 -31.23
N VAL A 532 18.57 10.12 -31.42
CA VAL A 532 19.60 9.77 -30.44
C VAL A 532 20.58 10.92 -30.24
N THR A 533 20.82 11.28 -29.01
CA THR A 533 21.78 12.31 -28.58
C THR A 533 23.01 11.73 -27.88
N ASN A 534 22.88 10.53 -27.29
CA ASN A 534 23.94 9.86 -26.52
C ASN A 534 24.21 8.46 -27.09
N MET A 535 25.44 8.23 -27.55
CA MET A 535 25.97 6.94 -28.01
C MET A 535 27.26 6.57 -27.25
N TYR A 536 27.50 7.17 -26.04
CA TYR A 536 28.66 6.87 -25.22
C TYR A 536 28.79 5.36 -25.00
N SER A 537 29.97 4.80 -25.29
CA SER A 537 30.31 3.39 -25.11
C SER A 537 29.33 2.37 -25.69
N MET A 538 28.51 2.72 -26.70
CA MET A 538 27.41 1.88 -27.19
C MET A 538 27.83 0.46 -27.57
N PHE A 539 29.02 0.25 -28.12
CA PHE A 539 29.57 -1.06 -28.55
C PHE A 539 30.84 -1.42 -27.80
N SER A 540 31.12 -0.76 -26.70
CA SER A 540 32.34 -0.96 -25.90
C SER A 540 32.52 -2.41 -25.46
N GLY A 541 33.71 -2.99 -25.64
CA GLY A 541 34.04 -4.32 -25.10
C GLY A 541 33.38 -5.50 -25.85
N MET A 542 32.82 -5.30 -27.06
CA MET A 542 32.29 -6.39 -27.88
C MET A 542 33.44 -7.09 -28.63
N SER A 543 34.28 -7.79 -27.86
CA SER A 543 35.58 -8.28 -28.34
C SER A 543 35.50 -9.41 -29.38
N ASN A 544 34.38 -10.13 -29.53
CA ASN A 544 34.19 -11.18 -30.56
C ASN A 544 33.51 -10.68 -31.85
N LEU A 545 33.00 -9.46 -31.85
CA LEU A 545 32.29 -8.93 -33.02
C LEU A 545 33.29 -8.59 -34.15
N ALA A 546 33.21 -9.33 -35.25
CA ALA A 546 34.14 -9.17 -36.39
C ALA A 546 33.64 -8.15 -37.41
N ALA A 547 32.36 -7.88 -37.49
CA ALA A 547 31.73 -6.94 -38.40
C ALA A 547 30.56 -6.23 -37.72
N LEU A 548 30.35 -4.96 -38.06
CA LEU A 548 29.26 -4.13 -37.53
C LEU A 548 28.73 -3.26 -38.68
N ASN A 549 27.44 -3.40 -39.01
CA ASN A 549 26.76 -2.60 -40.00
C ASN A 549 26.00 -1.44 -39.37
N LEU A 550 26.44 -0.22 -39.65
CA LEU A 550 25.86 1.03 -39.15
C LEU A 550 25.30 1.91 -40.28
N SER A 551 25.05 1.35 -41.46
CA SER A 551 24.68 2.11 -42.66
C SER A 551 23.37 2.91 -42.55
N ASN A 552 22.50 2.52 -41.59
CA ASN A 552 21.23 3.20 -41.30
C ASN A 552 21.31 4.20 -40.14
N PHE A 553 22.49 4.36 -39.49
CA PHE A 553 22.62 5.27 -38.35
C PHE A 553 22.63 6.73 -38.80
N ASP A 554 21.74 7.53 -38.26
CA ASP A 554 21.78 9.00 -38.31
C ASP A 554 22.37 9.53 -37.02
N THR A 555 23.54 10.16 -37.10
CA THR A 555 24.25 10.70 -35.93
C THR A 555 24.17 12.23 -35.85
N SER A 556 23.32 12.88 -36.66
CA SER A 556 23.26 14.34 -36.77
C SER A 556 22.92 15.08 -35.48
N LYS A 557 22.30 14.40 -34.52
CA LYS A 557 21.96 14.94 -33.20
C LYS A 557 22.86 14.42 -32.05
N VAL A 558 23.77 13.51 -32.34
CA VAL A 558 24.61 12.89 -31.30
C VAL A 558 25.62 13.91 -30.79
N THR A 559 25.66 14.06 -29.48
CA THR A 559 26.59 14.95 -28.76
C THR A 559 27.73 14.20 -28.08
N ASN A 560 27.52 12.92 -27.75
CA ASN A 560 28.51 12.09 -27.06
C ASN A 560 28.76 10.78 -27.79
N MET A 561 29.98 10.57 -28.27
CA MET A 561 30.49 9.33 -28.89
C MET A 561 31.70 8.76 -28.13
N GLY A 562 32.00 9.26 -26.92
CA GLY A 562 33.13 8.76 -26.13
C GLY A 562 33.08 7.25 -25.96
N GLY A 563 34.18 6.55 -26.21
CA GLY A 563 34.28 5.11 -26.05
C GLY A 563 33.38 4.25 -26.95
N MET A 564 32.71 4.83 -27.97
CA MET A 564 31.67 4.12 -28.75
C MET A 564 32.16 2.77 -29.30
N PHE A 565 33.40 2.67 -29.72
CA PHE A 565 34.05 1.45 -30.24
C PHE A 565 35.25 1.02 -29.36
N TYR A 566 35.20 1.37 -28.10
CA TYR A 566 36.22 1.03 -27.12
C TYR A 566 36.39 -0.49 -27.02
N ASN A 567 37.64 -0.96 -27.12
CA ASN A 567 38.03 -2.36 -26.91
C ASN A 567 37.30 -3.38 -27.84
N MET A 568 37.00 -3.02 -29.06
CA MET A 568 36.55 -3.94 -30.13
C MET A 568 37.76 -4.55 -30.81
N SER A 569 38.35 -5.61 -30.27
CA SER A 569 39.62 -6.16 -30.71
C SER A 569 39.51 -7.03 -31.97
N ASN A 570 38.35 -7.64 -32.24
CA ASN A 570 38.15 -8.55 -33.38
C ASN A 570 37.63 -7.86 -34.66
N LEU A 571 37.22 -6.59 -34.56
CA LEU A 571 36.72 -5.82 -35.69
C LEU A 571 37.89 -5.54 -36.66
N THR A 572 37.72 -5.88 -37.94
CA THR A 572 38.75 -5.69 -38.96
C THR A 572 38.57 -4.42 -39.74
N THR A 573 37.34 -4.07 -40.07
CA THR A 573 36.94 -2.86 -40.76
C THR A 573 35.75 -2.22 -40.09
N LEU A 574 35.70 -0.89 -40.09
CA LEU A 574 34.60 -0.12 -39.58
C LEU A 574 34.14 0.89 -40.62
N ASP A 575 32.88 0.80 -41.06
CA ASP A 575 32.26 1.75 -41.99
C ASP A 575 31.34 2.71 -41.23
N ILE A 576 31.77 3.93 -41.07
CA ILE A 576 31.07 5.05 -40.44
C ILE A 576 30.93 6.22 -41.45
N SER A 577 30.81 5.88 -42.72
CA SER A 577 30.76 6.87 -43.82
C SER A 577 29.54 7.79 -43.73
N ASN A 578 28.47 7.37 -43.11
CA ASN A 578 27.25 8.14 -42.85
C ASN A 578 27.28 8.99 -41.57
N PHE A 579 28.35 8.91 -40.76
CA PHE A 579 28.40 9.66 -39.50
C PHE A 579 28.55 11.17 -39.75
N ASN A 580 27.70 11.93 -39.03
CA ASN A 580 27.80 13.39 -38.91
C ASN A 580 28.26 13.72 -37.49
N THR A 581 29.43 14.34 -37.34
CA THR A 581 30.03 14.65 -36.06
C THR A 581 29.91 16.12 -35.66
N SER A 582 29.15 16.93 -36.39
CA SER A 582 29.04 18.38 -36.19
C SER A 582 28.46 18.82 -34.85
N GLN A 583 27.75 17.94 -34.14
CA GLN A 583 27.20 18.19 -32.83
C GLN A 583 28.01 17.53 -31.70
N VAL A 584 29.00 16.69 -32.02
CA VAL A 584 29.71 15.88 -31.05
C VAL A 584 30.67 16.73 -30.19
N THR A 585 30.53 16.66 -28.90
CA THR A 585 31.35 17.37 -27.90
C THR A 585 32.39 16.49 -27.25
N ASP A 586 32.14 15.16 -27.19
CA ASP A 586 33.05 14.19 -26.58
C ASP A 586 33.30 13.00 -27.52
N MET A 587 34.58 12.74 -27.83
CA MET A 587 35.08 11.61 -28.63
C MET A 587 36.19 10.87 -27.89
N ASN A 588 36.36 11.05 -26.58
CA ASN A 588 37.45 10.40 -25.83
C ASN A 588 37.42 8.88 -26.02
N THR A 589 38.56 8.27 -26.07
CA THR A 589 38.72 6.80 -26.16
C THR A 589 37.87 6.09 -27.22
N MET A 590 37.33 6.83 -28.24
CA MET A 590 36.34 6.31 -29.20
C MET A 590 36.77 5.00 -29.86
N PHE A 591 38.04 4.85 -30.22
CA PHE A 591 38.61 3.65 -30.85
C PHE A 591 39.68 2.97 -29.95
N PHE A 592 39.75 3.29 -28.70
CA PHE A 592 40.74 2.80 -27.73
C PHE A 592 40.78 1.26 -27.66
N LEU A 593 41.95 0.67 -27.50
CA LEU A 593 42.17 -0.75 -27.18
C LEU A 593 42.96 -0.87 -25.89
N ARG A 594 42.55 -1.75 -24.98
CA ARG A 594 43.21 -1.94 -23.67
C ARG A 594 44.62 -2.50 -23.84
N ASP A 595 45.46 -2.27 -22.84
CA ASP A 595 46.85 -2.73 -22.86
C ASP A 595 46.95 -4.27 -22.85
N GLU A 596 46.07 -4.97 -22.16
CA GLU A 596 45.98 -6.43 -22.18
C GLU A 596 45.53 -6.99 -23.54
N ASP A 597 44.76 -6.23 -24.32
CA ASP A 597 44.20 -6.65 -25.61
C ASP A 597 44.99 -6.16 -26.83
N LYS A 598 46.10 -5.40 -26.61
CA LYS A 598 46.86 -4.73 -27.67
C LYS A 598 47.47 -5.69 -28.74
N LEU A 599 47.67 -6.95 -28.39
CA LEU A 599 48.16 -7.98 -29.30
C LEU A 599 47.06 -8.62 -30.16
N MET A 600 45.80 -8.35 -29.77
CA MET A 600 44.61 -8.87 -30.47
C MET A 600 44.01 -7.85 -31.45
N ASP A 601 44.65 -6.68 -31.63
CA ASP A 601 44.15 -5.63 -32.54
C ASP A 601 44.07 -6.15 -33.96
N LYS A 602 42.86 -6.08 -34.56
CA LYS A 602 42.62 -6.45 -35.95
C LYS A 602 42.07 -5.30 -36.80
N LEU A 603 41.83 -4.12 -36.19
CA LEU A 603 41.25 -2.99 -36.92
C LEU A 603 42.29 -2.38 -37.88
N GLU A 604 42.07 -2.62 -39.17
CA GLU A 604 42.94 -2.14 -40.23
C GLU A 604 42.43 -0.88 -40.92
N LYS A 605 41.10 -0.74 -41.06
CA LYS A 605 40.48 0.29 -41.89
C LYS A 605 39.24 0.91 -41.26
N ILE A 606 39.16 2.24 -41.31
CA ILE A 606 37.96 3.00 -40.95
C ILE A 606 37.51 3.81 -42.19
N TYR A 607 36.31 3.52 -42.68
CA TYR A 607 35.75 4.22 -43.83
C TYR A 607 34.86 5.38 -43.40
N VAL A 608 35.06 6.56 -44.01
CA VAL A 608 34.27 7.78 -43.79
C VAL A 608 33.99 8.46 -45.15
N ASN A 609 32.99 9.32 -45.21
CA ASN A 609 32.78 10.18 -46.38
C ASN A 609 33.56 11.49 -46.31
N ASN A 610 33.74 12.06 -45.12
CA ASN A 610 34.40 13.33 -44.88
C ASN A 610 35.31 13.25 -43.65
N ASP A 611 36.20 14.23 -43.48
CA ASP A 611 36.89 14.47 -42.21
C ASP A 611 35.85 14.66 -41.10
N PHE A 612 36.17 14.22 -39.90
CA PHE A 612 35.28 14.49 -38.75
C PHE A 612 35.25 16.00 -38.45
N ASP A 613 34.06 16.55 -38.27
CA ASP A 613 33.92 17.88 -37.74
C ASP A 613 34.23 17.84 -36.22
N THR A 614 35.27 18.55 -35.83
CA THR A 614 35.77 18.60 -34.45
C THR A 614 35.59 19.97 -33.83
N ALA A 615 34.80 20.87 -34.45
CA ALA A 615 34.68 22.25 -34.00
C ALA A 615 34.05 22.37 -32.60
N LYS A 616 33.09 21.51 -32.28
CA LYS A 616 32.43 21.48 -30.95
C LYS A 616 33.08 20.55 -29.94
N SER A 617 33.94 19.63 -30.41
CA SER A 617 34.52 18.63 -29.49
C SER A 617 35.66 19.22 -28.68
N THR A 618 35.58 18.97 -27.36
CA THR A 618 36.57 19.43 -26.38
C THR A 618 37.41 18.30 -25.82
N ASN A 619 37.02 17.03 -26.04
CA ASN A 619 37.69 15.86 -25.47
C ASN A 619 38.00 14.84 -26.56
N PHE A 620 39.31 14.60 -26.76
CA PHE A 620 39.87 13.67 -27.77
C PHE A 620 40.90 12.72 -27.16
N SER A 621 40.96 12.60 -25.82
CA SER A 621 42.04 11.86 -25.16
C SER A 621 42.03 10.40 -25.59
N GLU A 622 43.24 9.85 -25.88
CA GLU A 622 43.50 8.43 -26.10
C GLU A 622 42.65 7.73 -27.20
N MET A 623 42.13 8.48 -28.17
CA MET A 623 41.18 7.96 -29.16
C MET A 623 41.62 6.69 -29.87
N PHE A 624 42.90 6.59 -30.22
CA PHE A 624 43.47 5.47 -31.00
C PHE A 624 44.51 4.66 -30.23
N ARG A 625 44.58 4.78 -28.91
CA ARG A 625 45.58 4.04 -28.10
C ARG A 625 45.57 2.55 -28.45
N ASN A 626 46.76 2.01 -28.67
CA ASN A 626 47.05 0.60 -29.02
C ASN A 626 46.53 0.12 -30.38
N ARG A 627 45.96 0.97 -31.25
CA ARG A 627 45.48 0.63 -32.61
C ARG A 627 46.66 0.56 -33.60
N LYS A 628 47.56 -0.41 -33.39
CA LYS A 628 48.81 -0.51 -34.18
C LYS A 628 48.62 -1.05 -35.59
N THR A 629 47.53 -1.76 -35.87
CA THR A 629 47.19 -2.29 -37.19
C THR A 629 46.54 -1.27 -38.12
N LEU A 630 45.96 -0.20 -37.52
CA LEU A 630 45.21 0.81 -38.28
C LEU A 630 46.08 1.61 -39.25
N ARG A 631 45.59 1.76 -40.49
CA ARG A 631 46.25 2.52 -41.57
C ARG A 631 45.26 3.46 -42.24
N GLY A 632 45.73 4.64 -42.55
CA GLY A 632 45.01 5.56 -43.43
C GLY A 632 44.96 5.11 -44.89
N GLY A 633 44.13 5.76 -45.70
CA GLY A 633 43.95 5.38 -47.12
C GLY A 633 45.20 5.50 -47.96
N ASN A 634 46.12 6.37 -47.61
CA ASN A 634 47.39 6.60 -48.26
C ASN A 634 48.56 5.95 -47.50
N GLY A 635 48.25 5.09 -46.52
CA GLY A 635 49.22 4.34 -45.73
C GLY A 635 49.74 5.07 -44.48
N SER A 636 49.15 6.20 -44.09
CA SER A 636 49.54 6.93 -42.88
C SER A 636 49.32 6.13 -41.61
N PHE A 637 50.27 6.17 -40.67
CA PHE A 637 50.19 5.56 -39.37
C PHE A 637 51.11 6.25 -38.35
N LEU A 638 50.83 6.09 -37.05
CA LEU A 638 51.72 6.49 -35.97
C LEU A 638 52.42 5.27 -35.36
N ALA A 639 53.72 5.39 -35.11
CA ALA A 639 54.50 4.35 -34.37
C ALA A 639 53.93 4.15 -32.95
N ASN A 640 53.47 5.22 -32.32
CA ASN A 640 52.69 5.21 -31.08
C ASN A 640 51.30 5.83 -31.28
N PRO A 641 50.29 5.02 -31.52
CA PRO A 641 48.94 5.52 -31.74
C PRO A 641 48.33 6.34 -30.60
N SER A 642 48.88 6.19 -29.34
CA SER A 642 48.43 7.00 -28.20
C SER A 642 48.73 8.49 -28.30
N THR A 643 49.63 8.89 -29.25
CA THR A 643 49.96 10.28 -29.50
C THR A 643 49.07 10.94 -30.56
N ALA A 644 48.11 10.20 -31.10
CA ALA A 644 47.18 10.74 -32.09
C ALA A 644 46.30 11.85 -31.45
N ASP A 645 46.34 13.02 -32.04
CA ASP A 645 45.47 14.15 -31.73
C ASP A 645 44.28 14.21 -32.68
N LYS A 646 43.43 15.25 -32.57
CA LYS A 646 42.27 15.43 -33.43
C LYS A 646 42.59 15.52 -34.93
N THR A 647 43.84 15.82 -35.31
CA THR A 647 44.22 15.90 -36.74
C THR A 647 44.24 14.54 -37.41
N TRP A 648 44.27 13.44 -36.65
CA TRP A 648 44.18 12.07 -37.15
C TRP A 648 42.75 11.61 -37.46
N LEU A 649 41.73 12.41 -37.09
CA LEU A 649 40.32 12.21 -37.48
C LEU A 649 40.01 12.72 -38.87
N ARG A 650 40.89 12.49 -39.80
CA ARG A 650 40.83 12.97 -41.20
C ARG A 650 40.99 11.83 -42.18
N VAL A 651 40.44 12.03 -43.36
CA VAL A 651 40.76 11.20 -44.55
C VAL A 651 42.22 11.36 -44.87
N ASP A 652 42.95 10.24 -44.92
CA ASP A 652 44.34 10.20 -45.37
C ASP A 652 44.44 10.44 -46.87
N ARG A 653 45.12 11.51 -47.25
CA ARG A 653 45.28 11.95 -48.64
C ARG A 653 46.63 12.66 -48.86
N PRO A 654 47.12 12.82 -50.11
CA PRO A 654 48.42 13.47 -50.36
C PRO A 654 48.54 14.80 -49.60
N GLY A 655 49.57 14.87 -48.74
CA GLY A 655 49.86 16.06 -47.92
C GLY A 655 49.02 16.23 -46.66
N VAL A 656 48.06 15.31 -46.35
CA VAL A 656 47.24 15.34 -45.15
C VAL A 656 47.18 13.96 -44.53
N HIS A 657 47.91 13.76 -43.40
CA HIS A 657 47.87 12.51 -42.65
C HIS A 657 46.56 12.35 -41.87
N GLY A 658 46.05 11.12 -41.82
CA GLY A 658 44.89 10.73 -41.04
C GLY A 658 44.74 9.22 -40.96
N TYR A 659 43.83 8.74 -40.13
CA TYR A 659 43.54 7.30 -40.01
C TYR A 659 42.36 6.86 -40.90
N PHE A 660 41.67 7.80 -41.54
CA PHE A 660 40.46 7.44 -42.26
C PHE A 660 40.70 7.20 -43.75
N ILE A 661 39.87 6.34 -44.31
CA ILE A 661 39.81 6.03 -45.73
C ILE A 661 38.50 6.58 -46.28
N ARG A 662 38.55 7.35 -47.38
CA ARG A 662 37.32 7.78 -48.06
C ARG A 662 36.62 6.55 -48.63
N LYS A 663 35.31 6.41 -48.33
CA LYS A 663 34.53 5.32 -48.88
C LYS A 663 34.51 5.44 -50.41
N PRO A 664 34.79 4.33 -51.15
CA PRO A 664 34.73 4.30 -52.62
C PRO A 664 33.38 4.72 -53.21
#